data_de4bcf00ca30abf313e4f676f9232c52
#
_entry.id   de4bcf00ca30abf313e4f676f9232c52
#
_cell.length_a   1.000
_cell.length_b   1.000
_cell.length_c   1.000
_cell.angle_alpha   90.00
_cell.angle_beta   90.00
_cell.angle_gamma   90.00
#
_symmetry.space_group_name_H-M   'P 1'
#
loop_
_entity.id
_entity.type
_entity.pdbx_description
1 polymer ?
#
loop_
_entity_poly.entity_id
_entity_poly.type
_entity_poly.pdbx_seq_one_letter_code
_entity_poly.pdbx_strand_id
1 'polypeptide(L)'
;MKLKFNIHYTTAWGENLFVVIKYKSMDGRERSYHLPMRTDDGEHWFMETAVMESRQHPIISFSYYYQVENDDTCLRREWNMIPREYPFDSTKDYLFLDKWRDVPLQYHLYTRAFRQTSKVNVNANVDVKTPLYRKTVIFRVSAPQLSDGETLALCGNHPSLGDWNPSRFLKMTPMGDYDWILSVNVEHVSLPIEYKYVIVDEKTNTLKTWEEGDNRIVEIYNENGEPRMNDGQVAVLYGEVLRVKETTWKAAGVAIPVFSLRSEHSFGVGDFGDLKRLVDWAEKTGLGIIQILPIQDTTTVHGWTDSHPYNCISAFAFHPHYLDLEQMPALRNKQEMNTFSRQRRELNALDYSDYMAVDRVKSDYISKAFEEQGEELLASQSFKDFMEKNGDWLKPYSAFCALRDKFNTSDFRQWKQYAEYSDKIPTQLVANGSPLRDEIRKIWFVQYYLHKQLTETVQYAHSKGIAVKGDLPVSVYRDSVETWQHPSFFRMDMQLGTPPSSQGPMGQSSAAAVHQTMFYLSSATDGGQNWGFPPVRYDDEEVQLWFQQRLEYMEQFFDAVRFDHIVSFFRVWEIPVGSLSPVMGHFYPSLPISEEEMGSYGLVFRKELFTHPFINDNMLEKFFGVHASYVREHFLVKQQYGMYSLMENFNTQVKIRDYFKEKNDESSIWIRDGLYRLCSQVLFLEDPCHRGMYLPRFDVFKEPVYQILSSEEKDAFMRLYNNYYYERHDGYWTENARKALSSILGKTRMLICGEDMGLLPHGVASLMDALRILSLEIQVMPKDSVYEFTHLESNPYRSVATISTHDMAPLRLWWEEDRGRVQRYYTTMLQKEGKAPRHLPAHLAEEIIARHLYSPSMLCVLSLQDWLAMDNQLRSEQIQAERINAPYDSYNQWKYRMSITLEQLMEANQYNDKLRQMVVRSKRHV
;
A
#
# COMPACT_ATOMS: atom_id res chain seq x y z
N MET A 1 -4.63 0.52 -44.73
CA MET A 1 -4.32 1.45 -43.67
C MET A 1 -2.89 1.25 -43.21
N LYS A 2 -2.11 2.30 -43.18
CA LYS A 2 -0.76 2.31 -42.59
C LYS A 2 -0.79 3.02 -41.26
N LEU A 3 -0.03 2.55 -40.29
CA LEU A 3 0.21 3.18 -39.01
C LEU A 3 1.70 3.51 -38.93
N LYS A 4 2.02 4.80 -38.77
CA LYS A 4 3.37 5.30 -38.55
C LYS A 4 3.45 5.92 -37.17
N PHE A 5 4.36 5.40 -36.34
CA PHE A 5 4.59 5.87 -34.99
C PHE A 5 5.93 6.58 -34.91
N ASN A 6 5.95 7.81 -34.46
CA ASN A 6 7.15 8.59 -34.19
C ASN A 6 7.10 9.10 -32.76
N ILE A 7 8.16 8.84 -32.00
CA ILE A 7 8.27 9.30 -30.61
C ILE A 7 9.70 9.72 -30.33
N HIS A 8 9.86 10.83 -29.62
CA HIS A 8 11.13 11.25 -29.06
C HIS A 8 11.25 10.75 -27.62
N TYR A 9 12.23 9.88 -27.36
CA TYR A 9 12.51 9.31 -26.05
C TYR A 9 13.95 8.77 -25.99
N THR A 10 14.76 9.31 -25.08
CA THR A 10 16.15 8.88 -24.91
C THR A 10 16.22 7.56 -24.16
N THR A 11 16.93 6.58 -24.76
CA THR A 11 17.20 5.28 -24.15
C THR A 11 18.69 5.09 -23.86
N ALA A 12 19.02 4.20 -22.93
CA ALA A 12 20.38 3.80 -22.65
C ALA A 12 20.84 2.71 -23.62
N TRP A 13 22.16 2.49 -23.69
CA TRP A 13 22.74 1.43 -24.51
C TRP A 13 22.19 0.05 -24.11
N GLY A 14 21.72 -0.72 -25.10
CA GLY A 14 21.09 -2.02 -24.90
C GLY A 14 19.57 -1.98 -24.63
N GLU A 15 18.99 -0.80 -24.46
CA GLU A 15 17.56 -0.62 -24.31
C GLU A 15 16.89 -0.42 -25.69
N ASN A 16 15.75 -1.05 -25.91
CA ASN A 16 14.97 -0.93 -27.13
C ASN A 16 13.56 -0.45 -26.83
N LEU A 17 13.03 0.42 -27.67
CA LEU A 17 11.65 0.90 -27.53
C LEU A 17 10.71 0.04 -28.38
N PHE A 18 9.58 -0.34 -27.79
CA PHE A 18 8.52 -1.09 -28.42
C PHE A 18 7.22 -0.30 -28.39
N VAL A 19 6.41 -0.47 -29.45
CA VAL A 19 5.02 -0.08 -29.43
C VAL A 19 4.13 -1.34 -29.32
N VAL A 20 3.23 -1.36 -28.34
CA VAL A 20 2.26 -2.42 -28.15
C VAL A 20 0.92 -1.94 -28.66
N ILE A 21 0.41 -2.57 -29.73
CA ILE A 21 -0.86 -2.19 -30.37
C ILE A 21 -1.91 -3.23 -30.05
N LYS A 22 -3.07 -2.78 -29.60
CA LYS A 22 -4.24 -3.62 -29.35
C LYS A 22 -5.36 -3.25 -30.31
N TYR A 23 -5.90 -4.23 -31.03
CA TYR A 23 -7.05 -4.07 -31.91
C TYR A 23 -8.29 -4.68 -31.26
N LYS A 24 -9.38 -3.93 -31.24
CA LYS A 24 -10.67 -4.39 -30.75
C LYS A 24 -11.60 -4.63 -31.92
N SER A 25 -12.16 -5.83 -31.99
CA SER A 25 -13.10 -6.23 -33.01
C SER A 25 -14.55 -6.03 -32.57
N MET A 26 -15.48 -6.01 -33.56
CA MET A 26 -16.91 -5.80 -33.33
C MET A 26 -17.55 -6.87 -32.43
N ASP A 27 -16.97 -8.08 -32.40
CA ASP A 27 -17.37 -9.19 -31.54
C ASP A 27 -16.75 -9.14 -30.11
N GLY A 28 -16.08 -8.04 -29.77
CA GLY A 28 -15.43 -7.83 -28.47
C GLY A 28 -14.07 -8.50 -28.31
N ARG A 29 -13.56 -9.19 -29.31
CA ARG A 29 -12.22 -9.81 -29.24
C ARG A 29 -11.13 -8.75 -29.35
N GLU A 30 -10.09 -8.91 -28.54
CA GLU A 30 -8.88 -8.09 -28.60
C GLU A 30 -7.69 -8.91 -29.12
N ARG A 31 -6.86 -8.28 -29.96
CA ARG A 31 -5.59 -8.85 -30.44
C ARG A 31 -4.49 -7.85 -30.13
N SER A 32 -3.42 -8.31 -29.54
CA SER A 32 -2.25 -7.50 -29.19
C SER A 32 -1.06 -7.87 -30.06
N TYR A 33 -0.33 -6.85 -30.51
CA TYR A 33 0.90 -6.98 -31.27
C TYR A 33 2.01 -6.17 -30.59
N HIS A 34 3.14 -6.79 -30.40
CA HIS A 34 4.31 -6.24 -29.75
C HIS A 34 5.39 -6.01 -30.81
N LEU A 35 5.66 -4.76 -31.13
CA LEU A 35 6.43 -4.40 -32.31
C LEU A 35 7.65 -3.53 -31.94
N PRO A 36 8.90 -3.95 -32.30
CA PRO A 36 10.09 -3.17 -32.04
C PRO A 36 10.12 -1.91 -32.90
N MET A 37 10.53 -0.81 -32.32
CA MET A 37 10.81 0.43 -33.03
C MET A 37 12.27 0.51 -33.47
N ARG A 38 12.61 1.45 -34.37
CA ARG A 38 13.95 1.70 -34.88
C ARG A 38 14.41 3.10 -34.51
N THR A 39 15.69 3.24 -34.30
CA THR A 39 16.35 4.53 -34.05
C THR A 39 17.73 4.55 -34.72
N ASP A 40 18.20 5.74 -35.11
CA ASP A 40 19.53 5.96 -35.61
C ASP A 40 20.41 6.72 -34.58
N ASP A 41 19.78 7.34 -33.56
CA ASP A 41 20.45 8.20 -32.59
C ASP A 41 20.16 7.84 -31.11
N GLY A 42 19.29 6.86 -30.86
CA GLY A 42 18.88 6.50 -29.51
C GLY A 42 17.84 7.43 -28.89
N GLU A 43 17.39 8.46 -29.61
CA GLU A 43 16.45 9.47 -29.13
C GLU A 43 15.16 9.55 -29.97
N HIS A 44 15.28 9.45 -31.30
CA HIS A 44 14.14 9.49 -32.21
C HIS A 44 13.79 8.06 -32.64
N TRP A 45 12.63 7.59 -32.24
CA TRP A 45 12.16 6.25 -32.52
C TRP A 45 10.99 6.25 -33.49
N PHE A 46 11.05 5.37 -34.48
CA PHE A 46 10.01 5.25 -35.48
C PHE A 46 9.67 3.80 -35.81
N MET A 47 8.42 3.57 -36.19
CA MET A 47 7.94 2.29 -36.67
C MET A 47 6.78 2.49 -37.64
N GLU A 48 6.74 1.68 -38.69
CA GLU A 48 5.64 1.63 -39.66
C GLU A 48 5.10 0.21 -39.74
N THR A 49 3.79 0.06 -39.69
CA THR A 49 3.11 -1.20 -39.90
C THR A 49 1.86 -1.03 -40.78
N ALA A 50 1.48 -2.09 -41.52
CA ALA A 50 0.26 -2.11 -42.31
C ALA A 50 -0.77 -3.01 -41.64
N VAL A 51 -1.99 -2.53 -41.54
CA VAL A 51 -3.11 -3.27 -40.96
C VAL A 51 -4.01 -3.76 -42.11
N MET A 52 -4.23 -5.08 -42.16
CA MET A 52 -5.17 -5.71 -43.08
C MET A 52 -6.44 -6.08 -42.29
N GLU A 53 -7.56 -5.54 -42.69
CA GLU A 53 -8.87 -5.86 -42.11
C GLU A 53 -9.33 -7.26 -42.52
N SER A 54 -9.79 -8.05 -41.55
CA SER A 54 -10.44 -9.33 -41.80
C SER A 54 -11.94 -9.13 -41.94
N ARG A 55 -12.53 -9.64 -43.05
CA ARG A 55 -13.97 -9.61 -43.24
C ARG A 55 -14.75 -10.39 -42.16
N GLN A 56 -14.12 -11.36 -41.50
CA GLN A 56 -14.75 -12.15 -40.45
C GLN A 56 -14.78 -11.48 -39.09
N HIS A 57 -13.81 -10.60 -38.81
CA HIS A 57 -13.67 -9.87 -37.52
C HIS A 57 -13.33 -8.42 -37.81
N PRO A 58 -14.31 -7.59 -38.18
CA PRO A 58 -14.07 -6.17 -38.46
C PRO A 58 -13.55 -5.46 -37.23
N ILE A 59 -12.47 -4.70 -37.42
CA ILE A 59 -11.84 -3.88 -36.33
C ILE A 59 -12.66 -2.59 -36.18
N ILE A 60 -13.03 -2.23 -34.94
CA ILE A 60 -13.78 -1.00 -34.67
C ILE A 60 -12.89 0.09 -34.05
N SER A 61 -11.90 -0.29 -33.25
CA SER A 61 -10.94 0.63 -32.64
C SER A 61 -9.59 -0.05 -32.45
N PHE A 62 -8.59 0.76 -32.25
CA PHE A 62 -7.26 0.31 -31.80
C PHE A 62 -6.73 1.25 -30.74
N SER A 63 -5.95 0.68 -29.82
CA SER A 63 -5.21 1.42 -28.81
C SER A 63 -3.75 0.99 -28.81
N TYR A 64 -2.87 1.85 -28.30
CA TYR A 64 -1.46 1.50 -28.20
C TYR A 64 -0.78 2.23 -27.03
N TYR A 65 0.39 1.74 -26.64
CA TYR A 65 1.29 2.35 -25.67
C TYR A 65 2.73 1.97 -25.98
N TYR A 66 3.68 2.69 -25.36
CA TYR A 66 5.11 2.45 -25.51
C TYR A 66 5.70 1.79 -24.27
N GLN A 67 6.71 0.93 -24.49
CA GLN A 67 7.51 0.35 -23.41
C GLN A 67 8.96 0.17 -23.85
N VAL A 68 9.87 0.24 -22.86
CA VAL A 68 11.30 0.02 -23.05
C VAL A 68 11.66 -1.37 -22.53
N GLU A 69 12.43 -2.11 -23.34
CA GLU A 69 12.84 -3.47 -23.01
C GLU A 69 14.34 -3.66 -23.19
N ASN A 70 14.87 -4.61 -22.43
CA ASN A 70 16.22 -5.15 -22.61
C ASN A 70 16.12 -6.68 -22.47
N ASP A 71 16.63 -7.44 -23.48
CA ASP A 71 16.65 -8.90 -23.52
C ASP A 71 15.28 -9.52 -23.10
N ASP A 72 14.20 -9.11 -23.78
CA ASP A 72 12.81 -9.53 -23.57
C ASP A 72 12.22 -9.15 -22.18
N THR A 73 12.95 -8.37 -21.38
CA THR A 73 12.48 -7.88 -20.08
C THR A 73 11.97 -6.45 -20.20
N CYS A 74 10.72 -6.20 -19.82
CA CYS A 74 10.16 -4.85 -19.76
C CYS A 74 10.81 -4.06 -18.60
N LEU A 75 11.56 -3.02 -18.94
CA LEU A 75 12.23 -2.15 -17.98
C LEU A 75 11.32 -1.00 -17.53
N ARG A 76 10.65 -0.37 -18.49
CA ARG A 76 9.79 0.80 -18.26
C ARG A 76 8.60 0.78 -19.21
N ARG A 77 7.46 1.24 -18.75
CA ARG A 77 6.25 1.44 -19.55
C ARG A 77 5.76 2.87 -19.35
N GLU A 78 5.29 3.51 -20.43
CA GLU A 78 4.63 4.80 -20.28
C GLU A 78 3.37 4.70 -19.43
N TRP A 79 3.01 5.81 -18.77
CA TRP A 79 1.74 5.91 -18.07
C TRP A 79 0.58 5.81 -19.07
N ASN A 80 -0.28 4.82 -18.91
CA ASN A 80 -1.33 4.49 -19.87
C ASN A 80 -2.72 4.29 -19.23
N MET A 81 -2.94 4.88 -18.05
CA MET A 81 -4.25 4.86 -17.41
C MET A 81 -5.34 5.46 -18.31
N ILE A 82 -4.98 6.47 -19.12
CA ILE A 82 -5.80 7.01 -20.19
C ILE A 82 -5.23 6.47 -21.51
N PRO A 83 -5.90 5.51 -22.16
CA PRO A 83 -5.34 4.86 -23.34
C PRO A 83 -5.27 5.80 -24.55
N ARG A 84 -4.28 5.58 -25.41
CA ARG A 84 -4.22 6.16 -26.76
C ARG A 84 -5.16 5.33 -27.65
N GLU A 85 -6.46 5.59 -27.59
CA GLU A 85 -7.48 4.85 -28.37
C GLU A 85 -8.06 5.73 -29.46
N TYR A 86 -8.20 5.12 -30.64
CA TYR A 86 -8.73 5.78 -31.83
C TYR A 86 -9.66 4.85 -32.62
N PRO A 87 -10.71 5.39 -33.30
CA PRO A 87 -11.56 4.61 -34.19
C PRO A 87 -10.74 4.10 -35.39
N PHE A 88 -11.07 2.91 -35.84
CA PHE A 88 -10.42 2.32 -36.99
C PHE A 88 -11.14 2.75 -38.30
N ASP A 89 -10.38 3.37 -39.22
CA ASP A 89 -10.83 3.72 -40.56
C ASP A 89 -9.82 3.21 -41.59
N SER A 90 -10.18 2.14 -42.30
CA SER A 90 -9.31 1.49 -43.28
C SER A 90 -8.96 2.37 -44.50
N THR A 91 -9.65 3.49 -44.70
CA THR A 91 -9.41 4.45 -45.80
C THR A 91 -8.36 5.50 -45.47
N LYS A 92 -7.86 5.51 -44.24
CA LYS A 92 -6.92 6.51 -43.73
C LYS A 92 -5.58 5.92 -43.37
N ASP A 93 -4.51 6.71 -43.53
CA ASP A 93 -3.17 6.42 -43.02
C ASP A 93 -2.90 7.31 -41.84
N TYR A 94 -2.48 6.74 -40.71
CA TYR A 94 -2.25 7.47 -39.45
C TYR A 94 -0.75 7.72 -39.23
N LEU A 95 -0.42 8.94 -38.83
CA LEU A 95 0.88 9.37 -38.37
C LEU A 95 0.77 9.84 -36.93
N PHE A 96 1.32 9.11 -36.00
CA PHE A 96 1.37 9.48 -34.59
C PHE A 96 2.66 10.24 -34.31
N LEU A 97 2.52 11.46 -33.79
CA LEU A 97 3.61 12.33 -33.33
C LEU A 97 3.48 12.42 -31.81
N ASP A 98 4.09 11.45 -31.15
CA ASP A 98 3.87 11.20 -29.73
C ASP A 98 5.02 11.71 -28.88
N LYS A 99 4.70 11.96 -27.62
CA LYS A 99 5.67 12.13 -26.54
C LYS A 99 5.44 11.04 -25.51
N TRP A 100 6.53 10.58 -24.90
CA TRP A 100 6.46 9.66 -23.77
C TRP A 100 5.66 10.28 -22.63
N ARG A 101 4.78 9.51 -22.04
CA ARG A 101 3.95 9.94 -20.92
C ARG A 101 4.47 9.34 -19.63
N ASP A 102 5.09 10.15 -18.81
CA ASP A 102 5.34 9.84 -17.42
C ASP A 102 4.08 9.99 -16.56
N VAL A 103 4.11 9.47 -15.34
CA VAL A 103 3.04 9.72 -14.37
C VAL A 103 2.91 11.24 -14.19
N PRO A 104 1.74 11.85 -14.45
CA PRO A 104 1.58 13.30 -14.41
C PRO A 104 1.99 13.89 -13.06
N LEU A 105 2.62 15.08 -13.06
CA LEU A 105 2.96 15.80 -11.82
C LEU A 105 1.75 15.99 -10.91
N GLN A 106 0.58 16.24 -11.51
CA GLN A 106 -0.68 16.40 -10.83
C GLN A 106 -1.54 15.12 -10.87
N TYR A 107 -0.88 13.95 -10.75
CA TYR A 107 -1.56 12.64 -10.79
C TYR A 107 -2.72 12.52 -9.81
N HIS A 108 -2.62 13.18 -8.64
CA HIS A 108 -3.70 13.18 -7.64
C HIS A 108 -5.05 13.65 -8.19
N LEU A 109 -5.07 14.54 -9.20
CA LEU A 109 -6.29 15.00 -9.84
C LEU A 109 -7.03 13.91 -10.63
N TYR A 110 -6.32 12.89 -11.06
CA TYR A 110 -6.90 11.73 -11.77
C TYR A 110 -7.42 10.65 -10.81
N THR A 111 -7.12 10.77 -9.53
CA THR A 111 -7.49 9.77 -8.53
C THR A 111 -8.92 9.91 -8.04
N ARG A 112 -9.48 8.81 -7.55
CA ARG A 112 -10.82 8.79 -6.96
C ARG A 112 -10.91 9.68 -5.72
N ALA A 113 -9.88 9.74 -4.87
CA ALA A 113 -9.87 10.57 -3.68
C ALA A 113 -10.16 12.04 -4.02
N PHE A 114 -9.47 12.60 -5.00
CA PHE A 114 -9.75 13.96 -5.47
C PHE A 114 -11.16 14.08 -6.04
N ARG A 115 -11.55 13.17 -6.94
CA ARG A 115 -12.86 13.22 -7.63
C ARG A 115 -14.03 13.17 -6.65
N GLN A 116 -13.92 12.38 -5.59
CA GLN A 116 -14.99 12.25 -4.60
C GLN A 116 -15.07 13.45 -3.65
N THR A 117 -13.94 14.11 -3.37
CA THR A 117 -13.93 15.25 -2.46
C THR A 117 -14.15 16.60 -3.15
N SER A 118 -13.68 16.78 -4.37
CA SER A 118 -13.68 18.09 -5.04
C SER A 118 -14.96 18.42 -5.81
N LYS A 119 -15.94 17.51 -5.89
CA LYS A 119 -17.19 17.65 -6.67
C LYS A 119 -16.95 18.06 -8.13
N VAL A 120 -15.77 17.75 -8.68
CA VAL A 120 -15.46 18.01 -10.08
C VAL A 120 -16.33 17.10 -10.94
N ASN A 121 -17.13 17.72 -11.80
CA ASN A 121 -17.96 17.01 -12.76
C ASN A 121 -17.05 16.43 -13.86
N VAL A 122 -16.53 15.23 -13.62
CA VAL A 122 -15.79 14.50 -14.64
C VAL A 122 -16.83 14.00 -15.63
N ASN A 123 -16.96 14.68 -16.76
CA ASN A 123 -17.86 14.27 -17.83
C ASN A 123 -17.65 12.78 -18.11
N ALA A 124 -18.69 11.99 -17.89
CA ALA A 124 -18.71 10.57 -18.21
C ALA A 124 -18.38 10.40 -19.69
N ASN A 125 -17.79 9.25 -20.05
CA ASN A 125 -17.44 8.88 -21.42
C ASN A 125 -18.45 9.40 -22.44
N VAL A 126 -18.08 10.46 -23.11
CA VAL A 126 -18.86 11.01 -24.22
C VAL A 126 -18.35 10.29 -25.48
N ASP A 127 -19.26 9.69 -26.24
CA ASP A 127 -18.92 9.12 -27.56
C ASP A 127 -18.54 10.28 -28.50
N VAL A 128 -17.24 10.58 -28.56
CA VAL A 128 -16.70 11.72 -29.28
C VAL A 128 -16.54 11.34 -30.76
N LYS A 129 -17.42 11.85 -31.60
CA LYS A 129 -17.24 11.75 -33.04
C LYS A 129 -16.14 12.68 -33.51
N THR A 130 -15.00 12.12 -33.90
CA THR A 130 -13.87 12.86 -34.46
C THR A 130 -13.98 12.84 -35.99
N PRO A 131 -14.38 13.96 -36.66
CA PRO A 131 -14.48 13.99 -38.10
C PRO A 131 -13.09 13.83 -38.75
N LEU A 132 -13.01 13.01 -39.80
CA LEU A 132 -11.79 12.83 -40.59
C LEU A 132 -11.97 13.43 -41.99
N TYR A 133 -11.03 14.30 -42.36
CA TYR A 133 -11.01 15.02 -43.64
C TYR A 133 -10.03 14.39 -44.62
N ARG A 134 -9.82 15.00 -45.79
CA ARG A 134 -8.80 14.59 -46.73
C ARG A 134 -7.38 14.70 -46.16
N LYS A 135 -7.14 15.76 -45.34
CA LYS A 135 -5.91 15.94 -44.53
C LYS A 135 -6.37 16.40 -43.15
N THR A 136 -6.04 15.60 -42.13
CA THR A 136 -6.53 15.83 -40.77
C THR A 136 -5.38 15.96 -39.81
N VAL A 137 -5.42 16.97 -38.93
CA VAL A 137 -4.59 16.97 -37.71
C VAL A 137 -5.52 16.83 -36.51
N ILE A 138 -5.28 15.84 -35.68
CA ILE A 138 -5.96 15.64 -34.41
C ILE A 138 -5.06 16.15 -33.30
N PHE A 139 -5.55 17.16 -32.58
CA PHE A 139 -4.93 17.66 -31.37
C PHE A 139 -5.61 17.00 -30.18
N ARG A 140 -4.83 16.34 -29.34
CA ARG A 140 -5.30 15.76 -28.08
C ARG A 140 -4.39 16.19 -26.94
N VAL A 141 -4.97 16.69 -25.85
CA VAL A 141 -4.24 17.27 -24.71
C VAL A 141 -4.98 17.00 -23.41
N SER A 142 -4.23 16.76 -22.35
CA SER A 142 -4.78 16.64 -20.99
C SER A 142 -4.80 18.00 -20.30
N ALA A 143 -5.95 18.38 -19.72
CA ALA A 143 -6.15 19.66 -19.05
C ALA A 143 -6.89 19.48 -17.70
N PRO A 144 -6.23 18.89 -16.67
CA PRO A 144 -6.86 18.63 -15.38
C PRO A 144 -7.08 19.87 -14.50
N GLN A 145 -6.56 21.03 -14.91
CA GLN A 145 -6.59 22.29 -14.14
C GLN A 145 -7.79 23.18 -14.47
N LEU A 146 -8.66 22.80 -15.41
CA LEU A 146 -9.82 23.60 -15.78
C LEU A 146 -10.83 23.64 -14.64
N SER A 147 -11.34 24.85 -14.36
CA SER A 147 -12.39 25.07 -13.37
C SER A 147 -13.78 24.90 -13.99
N ASP A 148 -14.81 24.78 -13.14
CA ASP A 148 -16.20 24.77 -13.59
C ASP A 148 -16.54 26.00 -14.44
N GLY A 149 -17.21 25.76 -15.57
CA GLY A 149 -17.57 26.85 -16.53
C GLY A 149 -16.41 27.26 -17.43
N GLU A 150 -15.29 26.53 -17.44
CA GLU A 150 -14.18 26.69 -18.38
C GLU A 150 -14.17 25.58 -19.42
N THR A 151 -13.82 25.93 -20.63
CA THR A 151 -13.63 25.02 -21.75
C THR A 151 -12.27 25.26 -22.40
N LEU A 152 -11.73 24.25 -23.07
CA LEU A 152 -10.45 24.35 -23.77
C LEU A 152 -10.69 24.64 -25.25
N ALA A 153 -9.84 25.49 -25.81
CA ALA A 153 -9.83 25.80 -27.24
C ALA A 153 -8.38 25.87 -27.75
N LEU A 154 -8.24 25.95 -29.07
CA LEU A 154 -6.97 26.08 -29.77
C LEU A 154 -6.98 27.33 -30.62
N CYS A 155 -5.87 28.06 -30.62
CA CYS A 155 -5.65 29.22 -31.51
C CYS A 155 -4.25 29.08 -32.14
N GLY A 156 -4.08 29.46 -33.38
CA GLY A 156 -2.80 29.30 -34.09
C GLY A 156 -2.59 30.30 -35.22
N ASN A 157 -1.50 30.14 -35.96
CA ASN A 157 -0.91 31.03 -36.95
C ASN A 157 -1.64 31.01 -38.33
N HIS A 158 -2.79 30.40 -38.45
CA HIS A 158 -3.52 30.29 -39.72
C HIS A 158 -5.01 30.77 -39.53
N PRO A 159 -5.66 31.36 -40.53
CA PRO A 159 -7.07 31.76 -40.44
C PRO A 159 -8.02 30.66 -40.00
N SER A 160 -7.79 29.41 -40.44
CA SER A 160 -8.54 28.24 -40.00
C SER A 160 -8.28 27.85 -38.52
N LEU A 161 -7.27 28.43 -37.91
CA LEU A 161 -6.90 28.23 -36.49
C LEU A 161 -7.08 29.51 -35.66
N GLY A 162 -7.77 30.50 -36.20
CA GLY A 162 -8.07 31.76 -35.52
C GLY A 162 -7.08 32.88 -35.72
N ASP A 163 -5.95 32.69 -36.40
CA ASP A 163 -4.96 33.72 -36.76
C ASP A 163 -4.52 34.57 -35.56
N TRP A 164 -4.24 33.89 -34.41
CA TRP A 164 -3.89 34.52 -33.13
C TRP A 164 -4.90 35.52 -32.59
N ASN A 165 -6.14 35.54 -33.14
CA ASN A 165 -7.18 36.48 -32.72
C ASN A 165 -7.91 35.94 -31.46
N PRO A 166 -7.90 36.67 -30.33
CA PRO A 166 -8.53 36.25 -29.09
C PRO A 166 -10.05 35.97 -29.18
N SER A 167 -10.67 36.45 -30.24
CA SER A 167 -12.11 36.23 -30.51
C SER A 167 -12.37 35.10 -31.51
N ARG A 168 -11.33 34.49 -32.05
CA ARG A 168 -11.40 33.43 -33.05
C ARG A 168 -10.55 32.23 -32.60
N PHE A 169 -11.17 31.29 -31.93
CA PHE A 169 -10.52 30.05 -31.48
C PHE A 169 -11.41 28.84 -31.81
N LEU A 170 -10.79 27.69 -31.90
CA LEU A 170 -11.47 26.41 -32.14
C LEU A 170 -11.69 25.69 -30.81
N LYS A 171 -12.96 25.58 -30.38
CA LYS A 171 -13.29 24.83 -29.16
C LYS A 171 -12.95 23.36 -29.32
N MET A 172 -12.33 22.79 -28.30
CA MET A 172 -12.07 21.37 -28.17
C MET A 172 -13.27 20.65 -27.56
N THR A 173 -13.34 19.34 -27.79
CA THR A 173 -14.37 18.49 -27.22
C THR A 173 -13.78 17.70 -26.05
N PRO A 174 -14.41 17.69 -24.85
CA PRO A 174 -13.96 16.87 -23.73
C PRO A 174 -14.22 15.39 -24.03
N MET A 175 -13.24 14.52 -23.70
CA MET A 175 -13.32 13.07 -23.87
C MET A 175 -13.55 12.30 -22.58
N GLY A 176 -13.63 12.98 -21.44
CA GLY A 176 -13.51 12.37 -20.11
C GLY A 176 -12.06 12.31 -19.64
N ASP A 177 -11.86 12.01 -18.36
CA ASP A 177 -10.53 11.90 -17.72
C ASP A 177 -9.59 13.09 -17.97
N TYR A 178 -10.19 14.30 -18.10
CA TYR A 178 -9.52 15.59 -18.41
C TYR A 178 -8.85 15.66 -19.79
N ASP A 179 -9.05 14.69 -20.67
CA ASP A 179 -8.59 14.74 -22.05
C ASP A 179 -9.54 15.56 -22.92
N TRP A 180 -8.95 16.33 -23.82
CA TRP A 180 -9.64 17.16 -24.79
C TRP A 180 -9.13 16.86 -26.19
N ILE A 181 -10.03 16.82 -27.17
CA ILE A 181 -9.73 16.49 -28.56
C ILE A 181 -10.29 17.50 -29.52
N LEU A 182 -9.54 17.76 -30.60
CA LEU A 182 -9.97 18.60 -31.72
C LEU A 182 -9.45 18.00 -33.02
N SER A 183 -10.32 17.76 -33.96
CA SER A 183 -9.96 17.39 -35.33
C SER A 183 -10.04 18.59 -36.26
N VAL A 184 -8.95 18.91 -36.95
CA VAL A 184 -8.84 20.06 -37.82
C VAL A 184 -8.59 19.63 -39.26
N ASN A 185 -9.36 20.22 -40.21
CA ASN A 185 -9.07 20.08 -41.63
C ASN A 185 -7.90 21.02 -42.00
N VAL A 186 -6.79 20.38 -42.43
CA VAL A 186 -5.56 21.13 -42.81
C VAL A 186 -5.25 21.06 -44.29
N GLU A 187 -6.26 20.80 -45.13
CA GLU A 187 -6.09 20.70 -46.58
C GLU A 187 -5.46 21.96 -47.20
N HIS A 188 -5.79 23.13 -46.64
CA HIS A 188 -5.32 24.43 -47.10
C HIS A 188 -4.45 25.16 -46.07
N VAL A 189 -3.94 24.45 -45.08
CA VAL A 189 -3.08 25.03 -44.03
C VAL A 189 -1.61 24.76 -44.39
N SER A 190 -0.77 25.80 -44.34
CA SER A 190 0.66 25.70 -44.58
C SER A 190 1.36 25.14 -43.33
N LEU A 191 2.30 24.22 -43.51
CA LEU A 191 3.20 23.74 -42.45
C LEU A 191 4.49 24.59 -42.41
N PRO A 192 5.10 24.80 -41.23
CA PRO A 192 4.68 24.32 -39.92
C PRO A 192 3.47 25.07 -39.36
N ILE A 193 2.66 24.39 -38.52
CA ILE A 193 1.56 25.00 -37.77
C ILE A 193 2.09 25.40 -36.40
N GLU A 194 1.97 26.70 -36.08
CA GLU A 194 2.18 27.19 -34.72
C GLU A 194 0.83 27.37 -34.02
N TYR A 195 0.73 26.94 -32.77
CA TYR A 195 -0.51 27.02 -32.01
C TYR A 195 -0.26 27.13 -30.50
N LYS A 196 -1.30 27.50 -29.79
CA LYS A 196 -1.43 27.43 -28.33
C LYS A 196 -2.81 26.92 -27.95
N TYR A 197 -2.87 26.26 -26.81
CA TYR A 197 -4.14 26.04 -26.15
C TYR A 197 -4.56 27.27 -25.37
N VAL A 198 -5.88 27.50 -25.26
CA VAL A 198 -6.46 28.64 -24.58
C VAL A 198 -7.64 28.20 -23.72
N ILE A 199 -7.75 28.77 -22.53
CA ILE A 199 -8.89 28.59 -21.64
C ILE A 199 -9.94 29.64 -21.97
N VAL A 200 -11.16 29.19 -22.15
CA VAL A 200 -12.31 30.00 -22.58
C VAL A 200 -13.40 29.91 -21.53
N ASP A 201 -14.03 31.01 -21.20
CA ASP A 201 -15.25 31.02 -20.38
C ASP A 201 -16.41 30.46 -21.19
N GLU A 202 -17.04 29.41 -20.71
CA GLU A 202 -18.07 28.65 -21.44
C GLU A 202 -19.35 29.47 -21.65
N LYS A 203 -19.73 30.34 -20.67
CA LYS A 203 -20.95 31.15 -20.68
C LYS A 203 -20.84 32.37 -21.57
N THR A 204 -19.72 33.06 -21.47
CA THR A 204 -19.48 34.29 -22.22
C THR A 204 -18.84 34.06 -23.58
N ASN A 205 -18.29 32.88 -23.81
CA ASN A 205 -17.50 32.51 -24.98
C ASN A 205 -16.30 33.43 -25.22
N THR A 206 -15.66 33.90 -24.15
CA THR A 206 -14.51 34.81 -24.17
C THR A 206 -13.25 34.10 -23.71
N LEU A 207 -12.13 34.45 -24.34
CA LEU A 207 -10.83 33.92 -23.94
C LEU A 207 -10.47 34.46 -22.55
N LYS A 208 -10.13 33.55 -21.60
CA LYS A 208 -9.68 33.90 -20.25
C LYS A 208 -8.15 33.93 -20.15
N THR A 209 -7.50 32.93 -20.65
CA THR A 209 -6.04 32.76 -20.47
C THR A 209 -5.43 31.96 -21.62
N TRP A 210 -4.25 32.40 -22.07
CA TRP A 210 -3.35 31.59 -22.93
C TRP A 210 -2.53 30.61 -22.09
N GLU A 211 -2.22 29.48 -22.66
CA GLU A 211 -1.24 28.59 -22.01
C GLU A 211 0.13 29.27 -21.89
N GLU A 212 0.91 28.87 -20.86
CA GLU A 212 2.23 29.39 -20.56
C GLU A 212 3.30 28.85 -21.52
N GLY A 213 4.47 29.51 -21.57
CA GLY A 213 5.62 29.12 -22.38
C GLY A 213 5.50 29.48 -23.86
N ASP A 214 6.37 28.89 -24.70
CA ASP A 214 6.45 29.15 -26.14
C ASP A 214 5.30 28.53 -26.92
N ASN A 215 5.13 29.00 -28.19
CA ASN A 215 4.17 28.39 -29.10
C ASN A 215 4.53 26.92 -29.34
N ARG A 216 3.50 26.08 -29.50
CA ARG A 216 3.67 24.69 -29.94
C ARG A 216 3.78 24.66 -31.45
N ILE A 217 4.56 23.74 -31.99
CA ILE A 217 4.83 23.64 -33.42
C ILE A 217 4.45 22.23 -33.90
N VAL A 218 3.75 22.14 -35.01
CA VAL A 218 3.50 20.87 -35.72
C VAL A 218 4.30 20.90 -37.01
N GLU A 219 5.27 20.02 -37.11
CA GLU A 219 6.06 19.78 -38.31
C GLU A 219 5.76 18.39 -38.86
N ILE A 220 5.34 18.33 -40.14
CA ILE A 220 5.05 17.06 -40.82
C ILE A 220 5.71 17.16 -42.19
N TYR A 221 6.53 16.19 -42.51
CA TYR A 221 7.24 16.09 -43.78
C TYR A 221 6.75 14.89 -44.59
N ASN A 222 6.60 15.04 -45.89
CA ASN A 222 6.32 13.94 -46.78
C ASN A 222 7.58 13.12 -47.05
N GLU A 223 7.47 12.05 -47.87
CA GLU A 223 8.58 11.15 -48.25
C GLU A 223 9.73 11.86 -49.02
N ASN A 224 9.44 13.03 -49.59
CA ASN A 224 10.43 13.86 -50.28
C ASN A 224 11.10 14.92 -49.39
N GLY A 225 10.78 14.96 -48.09
CA GLY A 225 11.31 15.95 -47.15
C GLY A 225 10.66 17.33 -47.27
N GLU A 226 9.53 17.46 -47.97
CA GLU A 226 8.77 18.71 -48.03
C GLU A 226 7.79 18.83 -46.86
N PRO A 227 7.60 20.05 -46.26
CA PRO A 227 6.64 20.25 -45.17
C PRO A 227 5.19 20.16 -45.69
N ARG A 228 4.67 18.95 -45.85
CA ARG A 228 3.37 18.68 -46.45
C ARG A 228 2.78 17.37 -45.98
N MET A 229 1.45 17.32 -45.79
CA MET A 229 0.69 16.08 -45.58
C MET A 229 0.22 15.45 -46.90
N ASN A 230 0.19 14.13 -46.94
CA ASN A 230 -0.39 13.36 -48.05
C ASN A 230 -1.92 13.33 -47.93
N ASP A 231 -2.58 13.09 -49.12
CA ASP A 231 -4.05 12.88 -49.13
C ASP A 231 -4.41 11.57 -48.41
N GLY A 232 -5.46 11.61 -47.59
CA GLY A 232 -5.87 10.47 -46.76
C GLY A 232 -5.11 10.36 -45.44
N GLN A 233 -4.14 11.23 -45.18
CA GLN A 233 -3.32 11.19 -43.97
C GLN A 233 -4.02 11.88 -42.79
N VAL A 234 -3.92 11.23 -41.64
CA VAL A 234 -4.37 11.73 -40.32
C VAL A 234 -3.13 11.82 -39.41
N ALA A 235 -2.70 13.03 -39.04
CA ALA A 235 -1.67 13.21 -38.04
C ALA A 235 -2.32 13.39 -36.66
N VAL A 236 -1.78 12.69 -35.65
CA VAL A 236 -2.25 12.73 -34.28
C VAL A 236 -1.13 13.20 -33.36
N LEU A 237 -1.43 14.22 -32.56
CA LEU A 237 -0.53 14.78 -31.55
C LEU A 237 -1.12 14.45 -30.18
N TYR A 238 -0.37 13.68 -29.37
CA TYR A 238 -0.78 13.35 -28.02
C TYR A 238 0.42 13.09 -27.07
N GLY A 239 0.18 13.27 -25.79
CA GLY A 239 1.19 13.09 -24.73
C GLY A 239 1.57 14.42 -24.06
N GLU A 240 0.90 15.51 -24.41
CA GLU A 240 1.11 16.82 -23.82
C GLU A 240 0.03 17.17 -22.80
N VAL A 241 0.40 18.01 -21.81
CA VAL A 241 -0.47 18.58 -20.80
C VAL A 241 -0.59 20.09 -21.04
N LEU A 242 -1.77 20.68 -20.76
CA LEU A 242 -1.98 22.10 -20.75
C LEU A 242 -1.00 22.80 -19.79
N ARG A 243 -0.26 23.80 -20.27
CA ARG A 243 0.73 24.53 -19.49
C ARG A 243 0.08 25.73 -18.80
N VAL A 244 -0.38 25.54 -17.58
CA VAL A 244 -0.94 26.59 -16.71
C VAL A 244 -0.42 26.43 -15.30
N LYS A 245 -0.55 27.51 -14.51
CA LYS A 245 -0.12 27.49 -13.10
C LYS A 245 -0.75 26.33 -12.35
N GLU A 246 0.06 25.63 -11.60
CA GLU A 246 -0.38 24.50 -10.79
C GLU A 246 -1.36 24.92 -9.69
N THR A 247 -2.43 24.16 -9.55
CA THR A 247 -3.35 24.29 -8.41
C THR A 247 -3.04 23.22 -7.38
N THR A 248 -2.85 23.64 -6.12
CA THR A 248 -2.64 22.70 -5.02
C THR A 248 -3.98 22.31 -4.41
N TRP A 249 -4.24 21.01 -4.33
CA TRP A 249 -5.36 20.44 -3.60
C TRP A 249 -4.88 19.95 -2.22
N LYS A 250 -5.67 20.23 -1.17
CA LYS A 250 -5.37 19.77 0.19
C LYS A 250 -6.66 19.30 0.86
N ALA A 251 -6.57 18.24 1.65
CA ALA A 251 -7.68 17.73 2.44
C ALA A 251 -7.26 17.41 3.88
N ALA A 252 -8.21 17.56 4.82
CA ALA A 252 -8.09 17.06 6.19
C ALA A 252 -8.92 15.78 6.35
N GLY A 253 -8.52 14.91 7.28
CA GLY A 253 -9.19 13.65 7.53
C GLY A 253 -9.05 13.13 8.94
N VAL A 254 -9.82 12.07 9.23
CA VAL A 254 -9.74 11.31 10.47
C VAL A 254 -9.32 9.87 10.20
N ALA A 255 -8.45 9.33 11.07
CA ALA A 255 -8.06 7.92 11.08
C ALA A 255 -8.65 7.23 12.31
N ILE A 256 -9.36 6.12 12.09
CA ILE A 256 -9.88 5.26 13.15
C ILE A 256 -10.15 3.85 12.63
N PRO A 257 -9.81 2.79 13.39
CA PRO A 257 -10.24 1.43 13.04
C PRO A 257 -11.76 1.31 13.08
N VAL A 258 -12.36 0.59 12.14
CA VAL A 258 -13.81 0.36 12.14
C VAL A 258 -14.26 -0.31 13.44
N PHE A 259 -13.51 -1.33 13.93
CA PHE A 259 -13.85 -2.03 15.18
C PHE A 259 -13.87 -1.13 16.42
N SER A 260 -13.19 0.03 16.38
CA SER A 260 -13.11 0.99 17.49
C SER A 260 -14.31 1.95 17.55
N LEU A 261 -15.12 2.02 16.51
CA LEU A 261 -16.30 2.89 16.46
C LEU A 261 -17.34 2.45 17.51
N ARG A 262 -18.05 3.42 18.07
CA ARG A 262 -19.08 3.22 19.06
C ARG A 262 -20.29 4.11 18.77
N SER A 263 -21.45 3.49 18.61
CA SER A 263 -22.74 4.17 18.54
C SER A 263 -23.74 3.50 19.50
N GLU A 264 -24.93 4.05 19.63
CA GLU A 264 -26.01 3.41 20.37
C GLU A 264 -26.48 2.09 19.70
N HIS A 265 -26.12 1.88 18.44
CA HIS A 265 -26.49 0.72 17.61
C HIS A 265 -25.44 -0.39 17.56
N SER A 266 -24.20 -0.13 17.98
CA SER A 266 -23.10 -1.11 17.92
C SER A 266 -23.36 -2.35 18.79
N PHE A 267 -22.84 -3.51 18.35
CA PHE A 267 -22.82 -4.77 19.10
C PHE A 267 -21.52 -4.99 19.90
N GLY A 268 -21.01 -3.95 20.56
CA GLY A 268 -19.76 -4.01 21.32
C GLY A 268 -18.49 -3.87 20.44
N VAL A 269 -18.66 -3.76 19.15
CA VAL A 269 -17.66 -3.51 18.13
C VAL A 269 -18.25 -2.59 17.07
N GLY A 270 -17.45 -1.72 16.47
CA GLY A 270 -17.90 -0.90 15.35
C GLY A 270 -18.09 -1.73 14.07
N ASP A 271 -19.03 -1.32 13.24
CA ASP A 271 -19.41 -1.99 12.00
C ASP A 271 -19.62 -1.00 10.84
N PHE A 272 -20.06 -1.47 9.68
CA PHE A 272 -20.26 -0.61 8.50
C PHE A 272 -21.42 0.38 8.67
N GLY A 273 -22.40 0.11 9.54
CA GLY A 273 -23.42 1.07 9.94
C GLY A 273 -22.81 2.21 10.77
N ASP A 274 -21.88 1.90 11.66
CA ASP A 274 -21.15 2.90 12.44
C ASP A 274 -20.21 3.75 11.55
N LEU A 275 -19.58 3.12 10.56
CA LEU A 275 -18.78 3.85 9.56
C LEU A 275 -19.65 4.87 8.80
N LYS A 276 -20.88 4.52 8.46
CA LYS A 276 -21.83 5.43 7.81
C LYS A 276 -22.20 6.61 8.72
N ARG A 277 -22.37 6.40 10.03
CA ARG A 277 -22.58 7.48 11.01
C ARG A 277 -21.36 8.38 11.16
N LEU A 278 -20.16 7.83 11.08
CA LEU A 278 -18.92 8.62 11.08
C LEU A 278 -18.83 9.55 9.87
N VAL A 279 -19.36 9.14 8.71
CA VAL A 279 -19.46 9.99 7.51
C VAL A 279 -20.25 11.27 7.80
N ASP A 280 -21.37 11.17 8.55
CA ASP A 280 -22.18 12.37 8.91
C ASP A 280 -21.37 13.35 9.77
N TRP A 281 -20.56 12.84 10.70
CA TRP A 281 -19.69 13.69 11.50
C TRP A 281 -18.56 14.31 10.68
N ALA A 282 -17.96 13.57 9.76
CA ALA A 282 -16.94 14.10 8.87
C ALA A 282 -17.48 15.22 7.97
N GLU A 283 -18.68 15.06 7.40
CA GLU A 283 -19.36 16.13 6.64
C GLU A 283 -19.61 17.36 7.50
N LYS A 284 -20.12 17.18 8.72
CA LYS A 284 -20.39 18.26 9.67
C LYS A 284 -19.15 19.08 10.00
N THR A 285 -18.00 18.44 10.12
CA THR A 285 -16.73 19.04 10.51
C THR A 285 -15.86 19.50 9.33
N GLY A 286 -16.28 19.20 8.09
CA GLY A 286 -15.54 19.55 6.87
C GLY A 286 -14.34 18.65 6.59
N LEU A 287 -14.26 17.47 7.21
CA LEU A 287 -13.25 16.47 6.90
C LEU A 287 -13.62 15.74 5.59
N GLY A 288 -12.70 15.72 4.64
CA GLY A 288 -12.92 15.10 3.33
C GLY A 288 -12.46 13.66 3.21
N ILE A 289 -11.74 13.12 4.20
CA ILE A 289 -11.18 11.78 4.14
C ILE A 289 -11.38 11.04 5.47
N ILE A 290 -11.86 9.80 5.39
CA ILE A 290 -11.88 8.85 6.49
C ILE A 290 -10.89 7.73 6.19
N GLN A 291 -9.89 7.56 7.04
CA GLN A 291 -8.93 6.45 6.97
C GLN A 291 -9.29 5.37 7.95
N ILE A 292 -9.35 4.13 7.47
CA ILE A 292 -9.61 2.94 8.29
C ILE A 292 -8.43 1.97 8.24
N LEU A 293 -8.31 1.10 9.23
CA LEU A 293 -7.36 -0.01 9.21
C LEU A 293 -7.91 -1.18 8.35
N PRO A 294 -7.10 -2.23 8.11
CA PRO A 294 -7.55 -3.38 7.33
C PRO A 294 -8.86 -3.97 7.86
N ILE A 295 -9.74 -4.32 6.94
CA ILE A 295 -11.07 -4.87 7.25
C ILE A 295 -11.25 -6.32 6.79
N GLN A 296 -10.18 -6.92 6.32
CA GLN A 296 -10.18 -8.33 5.90
C GLN A 296 -10.40 -9.27 7.08
N ASP A 297 -10.87 -10.49 6.78
CA ASP A 297 -11.08 -11.53 7.79
C ASP A 297 -9.73 -12.02 8.37
N THR A 298 -9.67 -12.06 9.70
CA THR A 298 -8.51 -12.48 10.49
C THR A 298 -8.78 -13.73 11.33
N THR A 299 -9.93 -14.37 11.12
CA THR A 299 -10.41 -15.46 11.99
C THR A 299 -9.60 -16.74 11.77
N THR A 300 -8.76 -17.10 12.72
CA THR A 300 -7.94 -18.34 12.71
C THR A 300 -8.47 -19.41 13.65
N VAL A 301 -8.83 -19.06 14.88
CA VAL A 301 -9.25 -19.98 15.96
C VAL A 301 -10.41 -19.42 16.80
N HIS A 302 -11.06 -18.34 16.38
CA HIS A 302 -12.11 -17.63 17.15
C HIS A 302 -11.64 -17.16 18.53
N GLY A 303 -10.39 -16.68 18.60
CA GLY A 303 -9.71 -16.27 19.82
C GLY A 303 -9.21 -14.82 19.78
N TRP A 304 -8.63 -14.34 20.89
CA TRP A 304 -8.07 -13.00 20.96
C TRP A 304 -6.95 -12.73 19.97
N THR A 305 -6.25 -13.74 19.49
CA THR A 305 -5.22 -13.61 18.43
C THR A 305 -5.80 -13.07 17.12
N ASP A 306 -7.10 -13.32 16.89
CA ASP A 306 -7.81 -12.93 15.68
C ASP A 306 -8.25 -11.46 15.72
N SER A 307 -8.06 -10.76 16.85
CA SER A 307 -8.34 -9.33 16.96
C SER A 307 -7.35 -8.44 16.19
N HIS A 308 -6.21 -8.99 15.72
CA HIS A 308 -5.14 -8.28 15.03
C HIS A 308 -5.50 -8.04 13.55
N PRO A 309 -5.79 -6.78 13.11
CA PRO A 309 -6.36 -6.52 11.78
C PRO A 309 -5.42 -6.81 10.61
N TYR A 310 -4.11 -6.93 10.87
CA TYR A 310 -3.13 -7.27 9.83
C TYR A 310 -2.92 -8.78 9.65
N ASN A 311 -3.44 -9.62 10.56
CA ASN A 311 -3.37 -11.09 10.45
C ASN A 311 -4.44 -11.66 9.50
N CYS A 312 -4.59 -11.07 8.31
CA CYS A 312 -5.65 -11.46 7.40
C CYS A 312 -5.45 -12.89 6.86
N ILE A 313 -6.50 -13.72 6.99
CA ILE A 313 -6.56 -15.06 6.40
C ILE A 313 -7.03 -15.04 4.95
N SER A 314 -7.45 -13.88 4.44
CA SER A 314 -7.76 -13.66 3.03
C SER A 314 -7.46 -12.22 2.64
N ALA A 315 -6.93 -12.00 1.45
CA ALA A 315 -6.70 -10.68 0.87
C ALA A 315 -8.01 -10.00 0.39
N PHE A 316 -9.11 -10.74 0.29
CA PHE A 316 -10.37 -10.31 -0.32
C PHE A 316 -11.55 -10.30 0.64
N ALA A 317 -11.73 -11.34 1.45
CA ALA A 317 -12.88 -11.51 2.31
C ALA A 317 -12.89 -10.52 3.47
N PHE A 318 -14.06 -9.99 3.82
CA PHE A 318 -14.24 -9.07 4.94
C PHE A 318 -14.56 -9.81 6.24
N HIS A 319 -14.07 -9.23 7.36
CA HIS A 319 -14.28 -9.80 8.68
C HIS A 319 -15.76 -9.75 9.10
N PRO A 320 -16.34 -10.85 9.56
CA PRO A 320 -17.77 -10.92 9.96
C PRO A 320 -18.18 -9.91 11.04
N HIS A 321 -17.26 -9.46 11.89
CA HIS A 321 -17.53 -8.47 12.94
C HIS A 321 -18.00 -7.12 12.38
N TYR A 322 -17.66 -6.76 11.13
CA TYR A 322 -18.08 -5.50 10.52
C TYR A 322 -19.51 -5.52 9.97
N LEU A 323 -20.20 -6.66 10.04
CA LEU A 323 -21.59 -6.77 9.65
C LEU A 323 -22.50 -5.99 10.61
N ASP A 324 -23.25 -5.03 10.10
CA ASP A 324 -24.33 -4.36 10.84
C ASP A 324 -25.56 -5.27 10.85
N LEU A 325 -25.87 -5.83 12.02
CA LEU A 325 -26.98 -6.76 12.17
C LEU A 325 -28.35 -6.08 12.06
N GLU A 326 -28.44 -4.77 12.32
CA GLU A 326 -29.69 -4.01 12.18
C GLU A 326 -30.07 -3.77 10.71
N GLN A 327 -29.09 -3.78 9.81
CA GLN A 327 -29.32 -3.70 8.36
C GLN A 327 -29.55 -5.06 7.70
N MET A 328 -29.48 -6.13 8.47
CA MET A 328 -29.93 -7.45 8.01
C MET A 328 -31.45 -7.57 8.23
N PRO A 329 -32.11 -8.44 7.47
CA PRO A 329 -33.50 -8.74 7.73
C PRO A 329 -33.73 -9.29 9.18
N ALA A 330 -34.69 -8.72 9.89
CA ALA A 330 -34.94 -9.08 11.28
C ALA A 330 -35.42 -10.56 11.42
N LEU A 331 -34.97 -11.21 12.48
CA LEU A 331 -35.44 -12.56 12.81
C LEU A 331 -36.94 -12.56 13.11
N ARG A 332 -37.62 -13.60 12.68
CA ARG A 332 -39.08 -13.77 12.88
C ARG A 332 -39.44 -13.96 14.35
N ASN A 333 -38.57 -14.57 15.15
CA ASN A 333 -38.77 -14.84 16.56
C ASN A 333 -38.50 -13.60 17.41
N LYS A 334 -39.56 -12.98 17.95
CA LYS A 334 -39.48 -11.79 18.81
C LYS A 334 -38.72 -12.03 20.11
N GLN A 335 -38.74 -13.23 20.68
CA GLN A 335 -37.99 -13.53 21.92
C GLN A 335 -36.49 -13.54 21.66
N GLU A 336 -36.05 -14.09 20.53
CA GLU A 336 -34.66 -14.08 20.11
C GLU A 336 -34.20 -12.65 19.83
N MET A 337 -35.00 -11.85 19.11
CA MET A 337 -34.70 -10.43 18.89
C MET A 337 -34.54 -9.65 20.20
N ASN A 338 -35.38 -9.90 21.19
CA ASN A 338 -35.24 -9.29 22.51
C ASN A 338 -33.97 -9.75 23.24
N THR A 339 -33.54 -11.00 23.05
CA THR A 339 -32.30 -11.53 23.61
C THR A 339 -31.11 -10.84 22.99
N PHE A 340 -31.05 -10.75 21.66
CA PHE A 340 -29.97 -10.05 20.96
C PHE A 340 -29.94 -8.56 21.30
N SER A 341 -31.08 -7.90 21.44
CA SER A 341 -31.15 -6.50 21.87
C SER A 341 -30.60 -6.28 23.28
N ARG A 342 -30.79 -7.25 24.19
CA ARG A 342 -30.18 -7.20 25.51
C ARG A 342 -28.67 -7.41 25.43
N GLN A 343 -28.20 -8.46 24.72
CA GLN A 343 -26.77 -8.75 24.53
C GLN A 343 -26.05 -7.58 23.87
N ARG A 344 -26.68 -6.92 22.88
CA ARG A 344 -26.15 -5.69 22.29
C ARG A 344 -25.87 -4.63 23.35
N ARG A 345 -26.85 -4.33 24.21
CA ARG A 345 -26.68 -3.32 25.27
C ARG A 345 -25.59 -3.70 26.28
N GLU A 346 -25.52 -4.98 26.64
CA GLU A 346 -24.49 -5.49 27.56
C GLU A 346 -23.08 -5.34 26.95
N LEU A 347 -22.88 -5.77 25.72
CA LEU A 347 -21.58 -5.61 25.00
C LEU A 347 -21.26 -4.14 24.74
N ASN A 348 -22.25 -3.33 24.40
CA ASN A 348 -22.06 -1.92 24.09
C ASN A 348 -21.74 -1.07 25.33
N ALA A 349 -22.08 -1.56 26.52
CA ALA A 349 -21.73 -0.91 27.79
C ALA A 349 -20.25 -1.08 28.17
N LEU A 350 -19.52 -2.01 27.57
CA LEU A 350 -18.10 -2.20 27.84
C LEU A 350 -17.24 -1.05 27.29
N ASP A 351 -16.18 -0.69 28.02
CA ASP A 351 -15.22 0.34 27.63
C ASP A 351 -14.19 -0.16 26.57
N TYR A 352 -14.23 -1.43 26.24
CA TYR A 352 -13.37 -2.08 25.26
C TYR A 352 -14.19 -3.02 24.37
N SER A 353 -13.63 -3.40 23.23
CA SER A 353 -14.24 -4.40 22.35
C SER A 353 -13.86 -5.80 22.83
N ASP A 354 -14.84 -6.56 23.36
CA ASP A 354 -14.63 -7.97 23.73
C ASP A 354 -14.80 -8.85 22.48
N TYR A 355 -13.65 -9.11 21.82
CA TYR A 355 -13.62 -9.83 20.56
C TYR A 355 -14.37 -11.17 20.60
N MET A 356 -14.11 -12.00 21.62
CA MET A 356 -14.70 -13.34 21.71
C MET A 356 -16.20 -13.31 22.02
N ALA A 357 -16.64 -12.38 22.87
CA ALA A 357 -18.06 -12.24 23.19
C ALA A 357 -18.85 -11.70 21.99
N VAL A 358 -18.28 -10.76 21.23
CA VAL A 358 -18.86 -10.23 19.99
C VAL A 358 -18.93 -11.32 18.93
N ASP A 359 -17.85 -12.07 18.70
CA ASP A 359 -17.83 -13.17 17.73
C ASP A 359 -18.95 -14.18 17.98
N ARG A 360 -19.06 -14.63 19.22
CA ARG A 360 -20.10 -15.58 19.62
C ARG A 360 -21.52 -15.06 19.35
N VAL A 361 -21.83 -13.81 19.75
CA VAL A 361 -23.19 -13.25 19.61
C VAL A 361 -23.53 -12.98 18.16
N LYS A 362 -22.60 -12.40 17.38
CA LYS A 362 -22.82 -12.16 15.95
C LYS A 362 -22.94 -13.46 15.16
N SER A 363 -22.13 -14.48 15.45
CA SER A 363 -22.19 -15.79 14.79
C SER A 363 -23.53 -16.50 15.08
N ASP A 364 -24.07 -16.41 16.31
CA ASP A 364 -25.39 -16.98 16.65
C ASP A 364 -26.51 -16.26 15.87
N TYR A 365 -26.49 -14.93 15.82
CA TYR A 365 -27.45 -14.15 15.03
C TYR A 365 -27.42 -14.52 13.55
N ILE A 366 -26.21 -14.55 12.97
CA ILE A 366 -25.98 -14.89 11.56
C ILE A 366 -26.51 -16.28 11.23
N SER A 367 -26.24 -17.26 12.10
CA SER A 367 -26.72 -18.63 11.89
C SER A 367 -28.25 -18.70 11.83
N LYS A 368 -28.96 -18.02 12.74
CA LYS A 368 -30.42 -17.94 12.74
C LYS A 368 -30.98 -17.18 11.53
N ALA A 369 -30.32 -16.06 11.14
CA ALA A 369 -30.73 -15.32 9.96
C ALA A 369 -30.56 -16.16 8.68
N PHE A 370 -29.50 -16.94 8.60
CA PHE A 370 -29.28 -17.85 7.47
C PHE A 370 -30.31 -18.96 7.42
N GLU A 371 -30.64 -19.58 8.54
CA GLU A 371 -31.70 -20.60 8.62
C GLU A 371 -33.05 -20.07 8.13
N GLU A 372 -33.39 -18.82 8.44
CA GLU A 372 -34.67 -18.22 8.07
C GLU A 372 -34.76 -17.71 6.64
N GLN A 373 -33.63 -17.24 6.08
CA GLN A 373 -33.64 -16.42 4.87
C GLN A 373 -32.54 -16.80 3.85
N GLY A 374 -31.61 -17.69 4.22
CA GLY A 374 -30.49 -18.05 3.39
C GLY A 374 -30.88 -18.61 2.02
N GLU A 375 -31.88 -19.50 1.98
CA GLU A 375 -32.35 -20.11 0.72
C GLU A 375 -32.92 -19.06 -0.24
N GLU A 376 -33.70 -18.12 0.25
CA GLU A 376 -34.28 -17.04 -0.56
C GLU A 376 -33.22 -16.14 -1.14
N LEU A 377 -32.25 -15.70 -0.31
CA LEU A 377 -31.16 -14.86 -0.77
C LEU A 377 -30.31 -15.57 -1.82
N LEU A 378 -29.85 -16.79 -1.55
CA LEU A 378 -28.98 -17.53 -2.45
C LEU A 378 -29.63 -17.88 -3.80
N ALA A 379 -30.98 -17.91 -3.86
CA ALA A 379 -31.73 -18.06 -5.10
C ALA A 379 -31.91 -16.74 -5.88
N SER A 380 -31.69 -15.58 -5.25
CA SER A 380 -31.91 -14.26 -5.84
C SER A 380 -30.96 -13.94 -6.99
N GLN A 381 -31.39 -13.05 -7.89
CA GLN A 381 -30.52 -12.59 -8.99
C GLN A 381 -29.33 -11.78 -8.47
N SER A 382 -29.52 -10.93 -7.48
CA SER A 382 -28.46 -10.12 -6.88
C SER A 382 -27.34 -10.97 -6.27
N PHE A 383 -27.68 -12.12 -5.66
CA PHE A 383 -26.67 -13.05 -5.18
C PHE A 383 -25.93 -13.76 -6.33
N LYS A 384 -26.64 -14.14 -7.39
CA LYS A 384 -26.01 -14.76 -8.58
C LYS A 384 -25.01 -13.81 -9.23
N ASP A 385 -25.40 -12.55 -9.39
CA ASP A 385 -24.51 -11.49 -9.93
C ASP A 385 -23.28 -11.27 -9.02
N PHE A 386 -23.49 -11.32 -7.70
CA PHE A 386 -22.38 -11.25 -6.73
C PHE A 386 -21.45 -12.45 -6.83
N MET A 387 -22.00 -13.67 -6.96
CA MET A 387 -21.21 -14.90 -7.10
C MET A 387 -20.46 -14.95 -8.44
N GLU A 388 -21.06 -14.45 -9.51
CA GLU A 388 -20.39 -14.35 -10.82
C GLU A 388 -19.14 -13.44 -10.76
N LYS A 389 -19.23 -12.31 -10.05
CA LYS A 389 -18.12 -11.35 -9.91
C LYS A 389 -17.07 -11.78 -8.89
N ASN A 390 -17.44 -12.50 -7.86
CA ASN A 390 -16.61 -12.75 -6.69
C ASN A 390 -16.28 -14.23 -6.45
N GLY A 391 -16.82 -15.12 -7.28
CA GLY A 391 -16.70 -16.57 -7.06
C GLY A 391 -15.27 -17.10 -7.04
N ASP A 392 -14.35 -16.44 -7.72
CA ASP A 392 -12.95 -16.87 -7.81
C ASP A 392 -12.23 -16.84 -6.47
N TRP A 393 -12.46 -15.81 -5.65
CA TRP A 393 -11.92 -15.73 -4.31
C TRP A 393 -12.88 -16.30 -3.24
N LEU A 394 -14.20 -16.17 -3.44
CA LEU A 394 -15.19 -16.51 -2.43
C LEU A 394 -15.30 -18.03 -2.21
N LYS A 395 -15.21 -18.83 -3.29
CA LYS A 395 -15.28 -20.30 -3.19
C LYS A 395 -14.10 -20.90 -2.42
N PRO A 396 -12.81 -20.58 -2.72
CA PRO A 396 -11.67 -21.03 -1.93
C PRO A 396 -11.72 -20.54 -0.49
N TYR A 397 -12.06 -19.27 -0.26
CA TYR A 397 -12.19 -18.71 1.07
C TYR A 397 -13.22 -19.46 1.92
N SER A 398 -14.41 -19.69 1.38
CA SER A 398 -15.47 -20.41 2.12
C SER A 398 -15.11 -21.86 2.40
N ALA A 399 -14.40 -22.52 1.48
CA ALA A 399 -13.86 -23.87 1.70
C ALA A 399 -12.80 -23.88 2.81
N PHE A 400 -11.88 -22.88 2.81
CA PHE A 400 -10.88 -22.71 3.86
C PHE A 400 -11.51 -22.54 5.23
N CYS A 401 -12.47 -21.62 5.38
CA CYS A 401 -13.15 -21.37 6.64
C CYS A 401 -13.89 -22.62 7.15
N ALA A 402 -14.64 -23.32 6.29
CA ALA A 402 -15.36 -24.53 6.66
C ALA A 402 -14.40 -25.67 7.08
N LEU A 403 -13.23 -25.78 6.45
CA LEU A 403 -12.20 -26.75 6.84
C LEU A 403 -11.49 -26.33 8.14
N ARG A 404 -11.15 -25.05 8.31
CA ARG A 404 -10.62 -24.49 9.57
C ARG A 404 -11.50 -24.87 10.75
N ASP A 405 -12.80 -24.62 10.65
CA ASP A 405 -13.77 -24.88 11.73
C ASP A 405 -13.93 -26.39 11.96
N LYS A 406 -13.99 -27.19 10.89
CA LYS A 406 -14.04 -28.65 10.99
C LYS A 406 -12.83 -29.25 11.69
N PHE A 407 -11.64 -28.75 11.43
CA PHE A 407 -10.39 -29.25 12.01
C PHE A 407 -9.95 -28.46 13.25
N ASN A 408 -10.67 -27.38 13.61
CA ASN A 408 -10.36 -26.47 14.70
C ASN A 408 -8.93 -25.90 14.62
N THR A 409 -8.48 -25.61 13.43
CA THR A 409 -7.14 -25.01 13.16
C THR A 409 -7.09 -24.44 11.75
N SER A 410 -6.48 -23.26 11.58
CA SER A 410 -6.16 -22.67 10.27
C SER A 410 -4.92 -23.32 9.61
N ASP A 411 -4.11 -24.05 10.36
CA ASP A 411 -2.94 -24.77 9.80
C ASP A 411 -3.41 -25.89 8.87
N PHE A 412 -3.53 -25.55 7.58
CA PHE A 412 -4.04 -26.47 6.56
C PHE A 412 -3.15 -27.71 6.37
N ARG A 413 -1.89 -27.69 6.78
CA ARG A 413 -1.02 -28.87 6.76
C ARG A 413 -1.54 -30.01 7.64
N GLN A 414 -2.40 -29.68 8.61
CA GLN A 414 -3.07 -30.64 9.48
C GLN A 414 -4.41 -31.18 8.93
N TRP A 415 -4.88 -30.68 7.76
CA TRP A 415 -6.20 -31.02 7.21
C TRP A 415 -6.25 -32.32 6.40
N LYS A 416 -5.30 -33.22 6.61
CA LYS A 416 -5.25 -34.54 5.96
C LYS A 416 -5.30 -34.42 4.43
N GLN A 417 -6.31 -35.01 3.76
CA GLN A 417 -6.47 -34.96 2.30
C GLN A 417 -6.75 -33.54 1.74
N TYR A 418 -6.99 -32.54 2.56
CA TYR A 418 -7.20 -31.16 2.17
C TYR A 418 -5.98 -30.27 2.44
N ALA A 419 -4.86 -30.85 2.88
CA ALA A 419 -3.62 -30.10 3.15
C ALA A 419 -3.08 -29.40 1.90
N GLU A 420 -3.25 -30.01 0.73
CA GLU A 420 -2.90 -29.43 -0.55
C GLU A 420 -4.16 -28.94 -1.27
N TYR A 421 -4.12 -27.71 -1.76
CA TYR A 421 -5.26 -27.11 -2.50
C TYR A 421 -5.45 -27.77 -3.86
N SER A 422 -6.69 -27.84 -4.26
CA SER A 422 -7.11 -28.19 -5.62
C SER A 422 -8.45 -27.49 -5.92
N ASP A 423 -8.63 -27.00 -7.15
CA ASP A 423 -9.87 -26.32 -7.61
C ASP A 423 -11.12 -27.20 -7.49
N LYS A 424 -10.95 -28.50 -7.29
CA LYS A 424 -12.06 -29.43 -7.06
C LYS A 424 -12.61 -29.37 -5.63
N ILE A 425 -11.75 -28.97 -4.65
CA ILE A 425 -12.13 -28.99 -3.23
C ILE A 425 -13.36 -28.10 -2.96
N PRO A 426 -13.40 -26.82 -3.34
CA PRO A 426 -14.58 -25.99 -3.06
C PRO A 426 -15.86 -26.56 -3.64
N THR A 427 -15.80 -27.08 -4.86
CA THR A 427 -16.96 -27.69 -5.54
C THR A 427 -17.42 -28.98 -4.86
N GLN A 428 -16.50 -29.82 -4.39
CA GLN A 428 -16.82 -31.06 -3.66
C GLN A 428 -17.46 -30.77 -2.29
N LEU A 429 -16.94 -29.77 -1.59
CA LEU A 429 -17.40 -29.44 -0.24
C LEU A 429 -18.79 -28.80 -0.23
N VAL A 430 -19.23 -28.14 -1.32
CA VAL A 430 -20.57 -27.53 -1.45
C VAL A 430 -21.56 -28.44 -2.15
N ALA A 431 -21.14 -29.61 -2.65
CA ALA A 431 -22.00 -30.55 -3.36
C ALA A 431 -23.15 -31.05 -2.47
N ASN A 432 -24.26 -31.51 -3.11
CA ASN A 432 -25.40 -32.09 -2.41
C ASN A 432 -24.97 -33.33 -1.59
N GLY A 433 -25.30 -33.32 -0.29
CA GLY A 433 -24.91 -34.39 0.64
C GLY A 433 -23.57 -34.17 1.35
N SER A 434 -22.85 -33.09 1.02
CA SER A 434 -21.65 -32.72 1.80
C SER A 434 -22.06 -32.18 3.18
N PRO A 435 -21.39 -32.66 4.27
CA PRO A 435 -21.68 -32.16 5.62
C PRO A 435 -21.28 -30.70 5.84
N LEU A 436 -20.45 -30.11 4.95
CA LEU A 436 -20.00 -28.72 5.04
C LEU A 436 -20.78 -27.76 4.12
N ARG A 437 -21.74 -28.29 3.38
CA ARG A 437 -22.50 -27.51 2.38
C ARG A 437 -23.17 -26.28 2.97
N ASP A 438 -23.90 -26.44 4.06
CA ASP A 438 -24.67 -25.35 4.65
C ASP A 438 -23.76 -24.35 5.36
N GLU A 439 -22.64 -24.77 5.92
CA GLU A 439 -21.62 -23.90 6.48
C GLU A 439 -21.00 -23.00 5.40
N ILE A 440 -20.60 -23.56 4.27
CA ILE A 440 -20.08 -22.82 3.13
C ILE A 440 -21.12 -21.81 2.60
N ARG A 441 -22.38 -22.21 2.49
CA ARG A 441 -23.46 -21.33 2.02
C ARG A 441 -23.75 -20.19 3.00
N LYS A 442 -23.64 -20.45 4.30
CA LYS A 442 -23.71 -19.41 5.35
C LYS A 442 -22.58 -18.39 5.20
N ILE A 443 -21.35 -18.83 4.91
CA ILE A 443 -20.23 -17.92 4.65
C ILE A 443 -20.51 -17.05 3.43
N TRP A 444 -21.08 -17.61 2.36
CA TRP A 444 -21.49 -16.83 1.18
C TRP A 444 -22.55 -15.77 1.53
N PHE A 445 -23.52 -16.12 2.34
CA PHE A 445 -24.55 -15.22 2.85
C PHE A 445 -23.93 -14.04 3.63
N VAL A 446 -22.98 -14.30 4.50
CA VAL A 446 -22.26 -13.28 5.28
C VAL A 446 -21.48 -12.33 4.38
N GLN A 447 -20.67 -12.87 3.46
CA GLN A 447 -19.83 -12.05 2.57
C GLN A 447 -20.68 -11.22 1.61
N TYR A 448 -21.82 -11.71 1.17
CA TYR A 448 -22.76 -10.92 0.37
C TYR A 448 -23.27 -9.69 1.13
N TYR A 449 -23.69 -9.84 2.38
CA TYR A 449 -24.17 -8.71 3.17
C TYR A 449 -23.06 -7.74 3.54
N LEU A 450 -21.88 -8.21 3.89
CA LEU A 450 -20.72 -7.36 4.15
C LEU A 450 -20.37 -6.50 2.92
N HIS A 451 -20.33 -7.14 1.76
CA HIS A 451 -20.04 -6.46 0.49
C HIS A 451 -21.11 -5.42 0.15
N LYS A 452 -22.39 -5.77 0.34
CA LYS A 452 -23.52 -4.87 0.13
C LYS A 452 -23.46 -3.66 1.07
N GLN A 453 -23.28 -3.88 2.36
CA GLN A 453 -23.26 -2.83 3.37
C GLN A 453 -22.09 -1.88 3.20
N LEU A 454 -20.88 -2.41 2.90
CA LEU A 454 -19.73 -1.57 2.62
C LEU A 454 -19.92 -0.74 1.34
N THR A 455 -20.44 -1.33 0.28
CA THR A 455 -20.76 -0.61 -0.97
C THR A 455 -21.72 0.53 -0.72
N GLU A 456 -22.82 0.29 0.01
CA GLU A 456 -23.82 1.30 0.36
C GLU A 456 -23.22 2.41 1.24
N THR A 457 -22.34 2.06 2.18
CA THR A 457 -21.64 3.01 3.06
C THR A 457 -20.69 3.90 2.27
N VAL A 458 -19.92 3.34 1.35
CA VAL A 458 -18.99 4.09 0.49
C VAL A 458 -19.75 5.00 -0.48
N GLN A 459 -20.83 4.52 -1.11
CA GLN A 459 -21.70 5.35 -1.94
C GLN A 459 -22.29 6.52 -1.15
N TYR A 460 -22.68 6.29 0.10
CA TYR A 460 -23.13 7.35 1.00
C TYR A 460 -22.03 8.37 1.28
N ALA A 461 -20.81 7.92 1.58
CA ALA A 461 -19.66 8.80 1.76
C ALA A 461 -19.41 9.68 0.52
N HIS A 462 -19.46 9.08 -0.67
CA HIS A 462 -19.32 9.82 -1.93
C HIS A 462 -20.43 10.87 -2.12
N SER A 463 -21.67 10.55 -1.77
CA SER A 463 -22.77 11.53 -1.84
C SER A 463 -22.56 12.76 -0.95
N LYS A 464 -21.68 12.62 0.08
CA LYS A 464 -21.27 13.69 1.00
C LYS A 464 -19.93 14.34 0.62
N GLY A 465 -19.31 13.91 -0.49
CA GLY A 465 -17.99 14.39 -0.91
C GLY A 465 -16.84 13.90 -0.02
N ILE A 466 -16.98 12.75 0.61
CA ILE A 466 -15.98 12.15 1.50
C ILE A 466 -15.35 10.95 0.81
N ALA A 467 -14.02 10.92 0.77
CA ALA A 467 -13.23 9.81 0.29
C ALA A 467 -12.94 8.82 1.43
N VAL A 468 -12.96 7.52 1.12
CA VAL A 468 -12.59 6.47 2.05
C VAL A 468 -11.19 5.97 1.72
N LYS A 469 -10.29 6.05 2.70
CA LYS A 469 -8.91 5.57 2.60
C LYS A 469 -8.76 4.26 3.36
N GLY A 470 -8.49 3.19 2.63
CA GLY A 470 -8.20 1.86 3.18
C GLY A 470 -6.75 1.68 3.59
N ASP A 471 -6.47 0.55 4.17
CA ASP A 471 -5.12 0.10 4.55
C ASP A 471 -4.89 -1.31 4.00
N LEU A 472 -3.71 -1.53 3.42
CA LEU A 472 -3.36 -2.76 2.74
C LEU A 472 -2.21 -3.44 3.47
N PRO A 473 -2.44 -4.59 4.15
CA PRO A 473 -1.39 -5.33 4.84
C PRO A 473 -0.25 -5.73 3.90
N VAL A 474 0.98 -5.68 4.41
CA VAL A 474 2.21 -6.04 3.68
C VAL A 474 2.19 -7.48 3.16
N SER A 475 1.54 -8.39 3.88
CA SER A 475 1.41 -9.80 3.51
C SER A 475 0.07 -10.34 4.01
N VAL A 476 -0.08 -11.66 4.02
CA VAL A 476 -1.23 -12.38 4.59
C VAL A 476 -0.75 -13.26 5.75
N TYR A 477 -1.68 -13.73 6.57
CA TYR A 477 -1.34 -14.68 7.61
C TYR A 477 -0.72 -15.95 7.03
N ARG A 478 0.23 -16.58 7.76
CA ARG A 478 0.98 -17.77 7.28
C ARG A 478 0.06 -18.93 6.91
N ASP A 479 -1.04 -19.10 7.63
CA ASP A 479 -2.04 -20.14 7.40
C ASP A 479 -3.32 -19.44 6.87
N SER A 480 -3.25 -18.96 5.62
CA SER A 480 -4.29 -18.20 4.92
C SER A 480 -4.78 -18.93 3.67
N VAL A 481 -5.84 -18.42 3.09
CA VAL A 481 -6.38 -18.90 1.80
C VAL A 481 -5.33 -18.80 0.70
N GLU A 482 -4.64 -17.66 0.63
CA GLU A 482 -3.64 -17.39 -0.41
C GLU A 482 -2.43 -18.30 -0.29
N THR A 483 -1.94 -18.56 0.92
CA THR A 483 -0.82 -19.48 1.12
C THR A 483 -1.20 -20.94 0.89
N TRP A 484 -2.47 -21.29 1.09
CA TRP A 484 -3.01 -22.59 0.75
C TRP A 484 -3.18 -22.79 -0.77
N GLN A 485 -3.70 -21.76 -1.49
CA GLN A 485 -3.89 -21.82 -2.94
C GLN A 485 -2.59 -21.65 -3.73
N HIS A 486 -1.77 -20.68 -3.34
CA HIS A 486 -0.60 -20.21 -4.07
C HIS A 486 0.64 -20.12 -3.17
N PRO A 487 1.11 -21.25 -2.57
CA PRO A 487 2.27 -21.20 -1.69
C PRO A 487 3.55 -20.69 -2.39
N SER A 488 3.63 -20.80 -3.72
CA SER A 488 4.74 -20.28 -4.53
C SER A 488 4.84 -18.75 -4.55
N PHE A 489 3.75 -18.03 -4.25
CA PHE A 489 3.76 -16.57 -4.18
C PHE A 489 4.52 -16.04 -2.96
N PHE A 490 4.82 -16.92 -2.02
CA PHE A 490 5.39 -16.59 -0.73
C PHE A 490 6.67 -17.39 -0.47
N ARG A 491 7.55 -16.81 0.33
CA ARG A 491 8.71 -17.54 0.88
C ARG A 491 8.29 -18.20 2.20
N MET A 492 7.73 -19.40 2.09
CA MET A 492 7.15 -20.12 3.23
C MET A 492 8.18 -20.63 4.25
N ASP A 493 9.46 -20.65 3.90
CA ASP A 493 10.61 -20.96 4.75
C ASP A 493 11.10 -19.78 5.59
N MET A 494 10.55 -18.56 5.35
CA MET A 494 10.93 -17.31 5.99
C MET A 494 9.74 -16.64 6.69
N GLN A 495 10.04 -15.66 7.54
CA GLN A 495 9.09 -14.78 8.23
C GLN A 495 9.51 -13.33 8.06
N LEU A 496 8.54 -12.42 7.89
CA LEU A 496 8.78 -10.98 7.88
C LEU A 496 9.05 -10.45 9.29
N GLY A 497 9.89 -9.42 9.35
CA GLY A 497 10.16 -8.69 10.57
C GLY A 497 10.96 -7.42 10.33
N THR A 498 11.59 -6.92 11.38
CA THR A 498 12.53 -5.81 11.34
C THR A 498 13.86 -6.20 11.95
N PRO A 499 14.99 -5.65 11.43
CA PRO A 499 16.29 -5.89 12.04
C PRO A 499 16.32 -5.31 13.47
N PRO A 500 17.21 -5.83 14.33
CA PRO A 500 17.51 -5.21 15.61
C PRO A 500 18.05 -3.80 15.45
N SER A 501 17.93 -2.95 16.48
CA SER A 501 18.60 -1.66 16.50
C SER A 501 20.11 -1.86 16.65
N SER A 502 20.90 -1.41 15.66
CA SER A 502 22.34 -1.48 15.70
C SER A 502 22.91 -0.39 16.61
N GLN A 503 23.53 -0.77 17.72
CA GLN A 503 24.52 0.10 18.38
C GLN A 503 25.87 -0.20 17.70
N GLY A 504 26.22 0.50 16.63
CA GLY A 504 27.44 0.29 15.88
C GLY A 504 28.70 0.16 16.79
N PRO A 505 29.82 -0.37 16.26
CA PRO A 505 30.99 -0.78 17.05
C PRO A 505 31.70 0.34 17.79
N MET A 506 31.39 1.57 17.48
CA MET A 506 31.83 2.76 18.21
C MET A 506 30.62 3.67 18.41
N GLY A 507 30.32 4.09 19.60
CA GLY A 507 29.30 5.11 19.90
C GLY A 507 29.58 6.49 19.25
N GLN A 508 29.98 6.53 17.97
CA GLN A 508 30.29 7.71 17.18
C GLN A 508 29.62 7.64 15.81
N SER A 509 28.58 8.38 15.71
CA SER A 509 28.15 9.36 14.71
C SER A 509 28.92 9.39 13.37
N SER A 510 28.43 8.72 12.33
CA SER A 510 28.25 9.28 10.99
C SER A 510 27.31 8.43 10.13
N ALA A 511 27.40 7.12 10.17
CA ALA A 511 26.38 6.21 9.59
C ALA A 511 25.42 5.68 10.66
N ALA A 512 25.82 5.68 11.93
CA ALA A 512 24.99 5.25 13.07
C ALA A 512 23.80 6.17 13.36
N ALA A 513 23.84 7.42 12.92
CA ALA A 513 22.75 8.37 13.11
C ALA A 513 21.48 8.00 12.33
N VAL A 514 21.60 7.32 11.19
CA VAL A 514 20.48 6.81 10.40
C VAL A 514 19.71 5.72 11.17
N HIS A 515 20.36 5.05 12.12
CA HIS A 515 19.75 3.99 12.95
C HIS A 515 18.98 4.52 14.17
N GLN A 516 19.20 5.76 14.60
CA GLN A 516 18.50 6.32 15.77
C GLN A 516 17.01 6.57 15.52
N THR A 517 16.56 6.65 14.28
CA THR A 517 15.14 6.89 13.97
C THR A 517 14.25 5.71 14.36
N MET A 518 14.78 4.48 14.40
CA MET A 518 14.04 3.33 14.93
C MET A 518 13.91 3.32 16.46
N PHE A 519 14.74 4.09 17.18
CA PHE A 519 14.74 4.15 18.64
C PHE A 519 13.47 4.71 19.26
N TYR A 520 12.70 5.46 18.48
CA TYR A 520 11.53 6.15 19.04
C TYR A 520 10.24 5.32 19.04
N LEU A 521 10.23 4.14 18.38
CA LEU A 521 9.08 3.24 18.48
C LEU A 521 9.03 2.46 19.79
N SER A 522 10.12 2.31 20.51
CA SER A 522 10.22 2.05 21.96
C SER A 522 11.62 1.59 22.38
N SER A 523 12.03 1.95 23.58
CA SER A 523 13.16 1.35 24.32
C SER A 523 13.01 -0.16 24.59
N ALA A 524 11.89 -0.77 24.18
CA ALA A 524 11.57 -2.18 24.41
C ALA A 524 11.87 -3.08 23.20
N THR A 525 12.24 -2.55 22.01
CA THR A 525 12.49 -3.33 20.80
C THR A 525 13.93 -3.32 20.30
N ASP A 526 14.90 -3.21 21.19
CA ASP A 526 16.33 -3.29 20.85
C ASP A 526 16.69 -4.57 20.09
N GLY A 527 15.89 -5.62 20.23
CA GLY A 527 16.08 -6.92 19.58
C GLY A 527 15.46 -7.07 18.19
N GLY A 528 14.79 -6.05 17.63
CA GLY A 528 14.02 -6.14 16.40
C GLY A 528 12.65 -6.79 16.59
N GLN A 529 11.92 -7.02 15.48
CA GLN A 529 10.58 -7.62 15.50
C GLN A 529 10.50 -8.83 14.55
N ASN A 530 9.74 -9.83 14.93
CA ASN A 530 9.33 -10.95 14.09
C ASN A 530 7.80 -10.94 13.99
N TRP A 531 7.27 -10.64 12.80
CA TRP A 531 5.83 -10.53 12.58
C TRP A 531 5.16 -11.87 12.22
N GLY A 532 5.95 -12.89 11.85
CA GLY A 532 5.44 -14.22 11.54
C GLY A 532 4.83 -14.40 10.14
N PHE A 533 4.59 -13.32 9.38
CA PHE A 533 4.04 -13.39 8.02
C PHE A 533 5.05 -13.97 7.03
N PRO A 534 4.61 -14.74 6.01
CA PRO A 534 5.51 -15.14 4.94
C PRO A 534 5.81 -13.94 4.03
N PRO A 535 7.07 -13.72 3.61
CA PRO A 535 7.42 -12.70 2.63
C PRO A 535 6.78 -12.98 1.26
N VAL A 536 6.33 -11.92 0.59
CA VAL A 536 5.76 -11.97 -0.76
C VAL A 536 6.86 -11.85 -1.80
N ARG A 537 6.80 -12.63 -2.89
CA ARG A 537 7.76 -12.59 -4.01
C ARG A 537 7.36 -11.51 -5.02
N TYR A 538 7.61 -10.24 -4.72
CA TYR A 538 7.25 -9.12 -5.59
C TYR A 538 7.99 -9.08 -6.93
N ASP A 539 9.06 -9.82 -7.08
CA ASP A 539 9.83 -10.02 -8.32
C ASP A 539 9.15 -10.96 -9.33
N ASP A 540 8.14 -11.72 -8.91
CA ASP A 540 7.39 -12.65 -9.74
C ASP A 540 6.22 -11.96 -10.46
N GLU A 541 6.08 -12.15 -11.77
CA GLU A 541 5.02 -11.54 -12.58
C GLU A 541 3.61 -12.04 -12.21
N GLU A 542 3.46 -13.31 -11.82
CA GLU A 542 2.17 -13.85 -11.37
C GLU A 542 1.74 -13.21 -10.04
N VAL A 543 2.70 -12.95 -9.16
CA VAL A 543 2.47 -12.23 -7.90
C VAL A 543 2.07 -10.78 -8.16
N GLN A 544 2.72 -10.10 -9.11
CA GLN A 544 2.34 -8.74 -9.50
C GLN A 544 0.93 -8.69 -10.07
N LEU A 545 0.54 -9.68 -10.88
CA LEU A 545 -0.82 -9.80 -11.41
C LEU A 545 -1.86 -10.03 -10.30
N TRP A 546 -1.56 -10.93 -9.36
CA TRP A 546 -2.40 -11.15 -8.17
C TRP A 546 -2.56 -9.88 -7.36
N PHE A 547 -1.49 -9.11 -7.18
CA PHE A 547 -1.54 -7.84 -6.46
C PHE A 547 -2.36 -6.78 -7.20
N GLN A 548 -2.29 -6.72 -8.54
CA GLN A 548 -3.17 -5.88 -9.35
C GLN A 548 -4.65 -6.25 -9.15
N GLN A 549 -4.99 -7.54 -9.18
CA GLN A 549 -6.36 -8.02 -8.92
C GLN A 549 -6.85 -7.61 -7.51
N ARG A 550 -5.96 -7.69 -6.51
CA ARG A 550 -6.24 -7.21 -5.16
C ARG A 550 -6.55 -5.72 -5.13
N LEU A 551 -5.77 -4.89 -5.83
CA LEU A 551 -6.02 -3.45 -5.93
C LEU A 551 -7.31 -3.14 -6.71
N GLU A 552 -7.58 -3.82 -7.81
CA GLU A 552 -8.83 -3.68 -8.58
C GLU A 552 -10.06 -4.02 -7.73
N TYR A 553 -9.95 -5.05 -6.90
CA TYR A 553 -11.01 -5.41 -5.96
C TYR A 553 -11.20 -4.34 -4.88
N MET A 554 -10.12 -3.87 -4.26
CA MET A 554 -10.15 -2.85 -3.21
C MET A 554 -10.65 -1.49 -3.73
N GLU A 555 -10.38 -1.16 -4.99
CA GLU A 555 -10.84 0.08 -5.63
C GLU A 555 -12.38 0.19 -5.70
N GLN A 556 -13.11 -0.91 -5.57
CA GLN A 556 -14.58 -0.86 -5.47
C GLN A 556 -15.04 -0.11 -4.22
N PHE A 557 -14.22 -0.09 -3.16
CA PHE A 557 -14.56 0.43 -1.83
C PHE A 557 -13.70 1.62 -1.41
N PHE A 558 -12.50 1.76 -1.95
CA PHE A 558 -11.56 2.77 -1.50
C PHE A 558 -11.19 3.74 -2.61
N ASP A 559 -10.96 4.98 -2.21
CA ASP A 559 -10.55 6.08 -3.08
C ASP A 559 -9.06 6.37 -2.94
N ALA A 560 -8.51 6.03 -1.79
CA ALA A 560 -7.09 6.04 -1.47
C ALA A 560 -6.74 4.79 -0.67
N VAL A 561 -5.46 4.42 -0.66
CA VAL A 561 -4.99 3.28 0.13
C VAL A 561 -3.60 3.55 0.70
N ARG A 562 -3.39 3.13 1.95
CA ARG A 562 -2.07 3.06 2.59
C ARG A 562 -1.48 1.68 2.28
N PHE A 563 -0.30 1.66 1.68
CA PHE A 563 0.51 0.46 1.60
C PHE A 563 1.30 0.35 2.90
N ASP A 564 0.94 -0.63 3.70
CA ASP A 564 1.68 -0.97 4.90
C ASP A 564 3.07 -1.44 4.52
N HIS A 565 4.09 -0.92 5.21
CA HIS A 565 5.51 -1.23 5.00
C HIS A 565 5.92 -1.20 3.51
N ILE A 566 5.71 -0.06 2.81
CA ILE A 566 6.01 0.07 1.37
C ILE A 566 7.47 -0.28 1.02
N VAL A 567 8.38 -0.21 2.00
CA VAL A 567 9.79 -0.61 1.85
C VAL A 567 9.92 -2.08 1.47
N SER A 568 8.89 -2.91 1.71
CA SER A 568 8.86 -4.32 1.31
C SER A 568 9.04 -4.56 -0.19
N PHE A 569 8.70 -3.60 -1.04
CA PHE A 569 8.95 -3.66 -2.49
C PHE A 569 10.42 -3.45 -2.84
N PHE A 570 11.18 -2.78 -1.98
CA PHE A 570 12.62 -2.57 -2.13
C PHE A 570 13.39 -3.72 -1.50
N ARG A 571 13.07 -4.02 -0.25
CA ARG A 571 13.68 -5.07 0.55
C ARG A 571 12.79 -5.43 1.73
N VAL A 572 12.90 -6.65 2.18
CA VAL A 572 12.29 -7.13 3.43
C VAL A 572 13.35 -7.66 4.37
N TRP A 573 13.09 -7.62 5.67
CA TRP A 573 13.88 -8.36 6.65
C TRP A 573 13.26 -9.74 6.81
N GLU A 574 13.98 -10.77 6.37
CA GLU A 574 13.54 -12.17 6.45
C GLU A 574 14.20 -12.87 7.60
N ILE A 575 13.41 -13.62 8.36
CA ILE A 575 13.85 -14.43 9.49
C ILE A 575 13.52 -15.89 9.19
N PRO A 576 14.49 -16.83 9.23
CA PRO A 576 14.18 -18.25 9.02
C PRO A 576 13.11 -18.77 10.00
N VAL A 577 12.16 -19.59 9.53
CA VAL A 577 11.07 -20.12 10.37
C VAL A 577 11.54 -20.91 11.59
N GLY A 578 12.76 -21.41 11.57
CA GLY A 578 13.41 -22.06 12.73
C GLY A 578 13.92 -21.08 13.79
N SER A 579 13.94 -19.77 13.51
CA SER A 579 14.44 -18.71 14.39
C SER A 579 13.28 -17.91 14.97
N LEU A 580 13.39 -17.54 16.24
CA LEU A 580 12.49 -16.62 16.93
C LEU A 580 13.10 -15.22 16.96
N SER A 581 14.42 -15.15 17.11
CA SER A 581 15.15 -13.89 17.21
C SER A 581 15.37 -13.24 15.85
N PRO A 582 15.01 -11.96 15.69
CA PRO A 582 15.26 -11.19 14.48
C PRO A 582 16.74 -11.07 14.09
N VAL A 583 17.68 -11.25 15.01
CA VAL A 583 19.13 -11.20 14.72
C VAL A 583 19.60 -12.26 13.74
N MET A 584 18.83 -13.35 13.57
CA MET A 584 19.10 -14.39 12.60
C MET A 584 18.52 -14.11 11.21
N GLY A 585 17.94 -12.94 11.03
CA GLY A 585 17.40 -12.48 9.75
C GLY A 585 18.46 -11.87 8.85
N HIS A 586 18.01 -11.54 7.64
CA HIS A 586 18.79 -10.86 6.61
C HIS A 586 17.87 -10.06 5.69
N PHE A 587 18.42 -9.14 4.91
CA PHE A 587 17.66 -8.47 3.86
C PHE A 587 17.50 -9.36 2.62
N TYR A 588 16.30 -9.34 2.04
CA TYR A 588 15.97 -9.95 0.76
C TYR A 588 15.22 -8.93 -0.13
N PRO A 589 15.52 -8.85 -1.44
CA PRO A 589 16.64 -9.53 -2.11
C PRO A 589 17.99 -8.94 -1.69
N SER A 590 19.05 -9.72 -1.83
CA SER A 590 20.41 -9.29 -1.47
C SER A 590 21.44 -9.72 -2.50
N LEU A 591 22.59 -9.05 -2.47
CA LEU A 591 23.79 -9.39 -3.21
C LEU A 591 24.76 -10.06 -2.22
N PRO A 592 24.75 -11.41 -2.08
CA PRO A 592 25.53 -12.12 -1.08
C PRO A 592 27.01 -12.10 -1.41
N ILE A 593 27.83 -12.52 -0.46
CA ILE A 593 29.29 -12.44 -0.48
C ILE A 593 29.89 -13.81 -0.72
N SER A 594 30.83 -13.94 -1.66
CA SER A 594 31.59 -15.16 -1.89
C SER A 594 32.81 -15.28 -0.97
N GLU A 595 33.38 -16.49 -0.84
CA GLU A 595 34.64 -16.72 -0.11
C GLU A 595 35.80 -15.94 -0.73
N GLU A 596 35.84 -15.82 -2.06
CA GLU A 596 36.86 -15.07 -2.78
C GLU A 596 36.76 -13.58 -2.47
N GLU A 597 35.54 -13.05 -2.42
CA GLU A 597 35.31 -11.65 -2.05
C GLU A 597 35.78 -11.40 -0.61
N MET A 598 35.48 -12.29 0.35
CA MET A 598 35.96 -12.18 1.74
C MET A 598 37.48 -12.12 1.77
N GLY A 599 38.16 -12.99 1.00
CA GLY A 599 39.60 -13.00 0.84
C GLY A 599 40.16 -11.67 0.32
N SER A 600 39.47 -11.02 -0.62
CA SER A 600 39.86 -9.72 -1.16
C SER A 600 39.83 -8.58 -0.12
N TYR A 601 38.94 -8.69 0.90
CA TYR A 601 38.90 -7.79 2.06
C TYR A 601 39.96 -8.13 3.12
N GLY A 602 40.65 -9.29 2.99
CA GLY A 602 41.64 -9.77 3.95
C GLY A 602 41.05 -10.70 5.06
N LEU A 603 39.83 -11.20 4.88
CA LEU A 603 39.20 -12.14 5.79
C LEU A 603 39.34 -13.56 5.27
N VAL A 604 40.13 -14.39 5.94
CA VAL A 604 40.26 -15.82 5.60
C VAL A 604 39.02 -16.54 6.09
N PHE A 605 38.22 -17.05 5.15
CA PHE A 605 36.98 -17.71 5.48
C PHE A 605 37.22 -19.07 6.13
N ARG A 606 36.58 -19.31 7.25
CA ARG A 606 36.60 -20.57 8.02
C ARG A 606 35.16 -21.03 8.27
N LYS A 607 34.61 -21.80 7.33
CA LYS A 607 33.19 -22.14 7.29
C LYS A 607 32.65 -22.61 8.64
N GLU A 608 33.25 -23.64 9.23
CA GLU A 608 32.78 -24.21 10.49
C GLU A 608 32.78 -23.22 11.66
N LEU A 609 33.69 -22.26 11.65
CA LEU A 609 33.79 -21.25 12.69
C LEU A 609 32.83 -20.10 12.50
N PHE A 610 32.54 -19.75 11.25
CA PHE A 610 31.82 -18.52 10.91
C PHE A 610 30.34 -18.72 10.68
N THR A 611 29.91 -19.93 10.23
CA THR A 611 28.51 -20.20 9.89
C THR A 611 27.82 -21.14 10.90
N HIS A 612 28.55 -21.78 11.77
CA HIS A 612 27.99 -22.64 12.83
C HIS A 612 28.11 -21.94 14.19
N PRO A 613 27.18 -22.22 15.14
CA PRO A 613 27.24 -21.62 16.46
C PRO A 613 28.55 -21.87 17.16
N PHE A 614 29.28 -20.80 17.47
CA PHE A 614 30.54 -20.88 18.23
C PHE A 614 30.26 -21.13 19.70
N ILE A 615 30.56 -22.37 20.19
CA ILE A 615 30.26 -22.78 21.56
C ILE A 615 31.48 -23.41 22.18
N ASN A 616 31.94 -22.84 23.30
CA ASN A 616 33.05 -23.40 24.12
C ASN A 616 32.74 -23.28 25.62
N ASP A 617 33.59 -23.86 26.46
CA ASP A 617 33.38 -23.85 27.90
C ASP A 617 33.25 -22.45 28.51
N ASN A 618 34.03 -21.49 28.05
CA ASN A 618 33.95 -20.10 28.56
C ASN A 618 32.59 -19.46 28.27
N MET A 619 32.00 -19.77 27.12
CA MET A 619 30.65 -19.26 26.80
C MET A 619 29.59 -19.95 27.63
N LEU A 620 29.72 -21.25 27.87
CA LEU A 620 28.78 -22.01 28.70
C LEU A 620 28.75 -21.43 30.13
N GLU A 621 29.93 -21.20 30.71
CA GLU A 621 30.03 -20.55 32.02
C GLU A 621 29.44 -19.15 32.05
N LYS A 622 29.70 -18.35 30.99
CA LYS A 622 29.18 -16.97 30.86
C LYS A 622 27.66 -16.91 30.72
N PHE A 623 27.05 -17.84 29.96
CA PHE A 623 25.62 -17.78 29.66
C PHE A 623 24.75 -18.52 30.66
N PHE A 624 25.27 -19.61 31.22
CA PHE A 624 24.50 -20.50 32.06
C PHE A 624 24.96 -20.55 33.54
N GLY A 625 26.17 -20.10 33.87
CA GLY A 625 26.68 -20.10 35.23
C GLY A 625 26.61 -21.50 35.84
N VAL A 626 25.87 -21.64 36.95
CA VAL A 626 25.69 -22.88 37.67
C VAL A 626 25.02 -23.99 36.85
N HIS A 627 24.33 -23.66 35.78
CA HIS A 627 23.65 -24.62 34.88
C HIS A 627 24.53 -25.12 33.72
N ALA A 628 25.76 -24.59 33.57
CA ALA A 628 26.65 -24.91 32.45
C ALA A 628 26.90 -26.44 32.29
N SER A 629 27.14 -27.17 33.39
CA SER A 629 27.34 -28.63 33.35
C SER A 629 26.08 -29.37 32.87
N TYR A 630 24.90 -28.96 33.36
CA TYR A 630 23.64 -29.55 32.95
C TYR A 630 23.37 -29.31 31.46
N VAL A 631 23.61 -28.08 30.96
CA VAL A 631 23.45 -27.76 29.55
C VAL A 631 24.40 -28.57 28.66
N ARG A 632 25.66 -28.73 29.10
CA ARG A 632 26.66 -29.49 28.37
C ARG A 632 26.25 -30.96 28.17
N GLU A 633 25.65 -31.55 29.19
CA GLU A 633 25.26 -32.96 29.18
C GLU A 633 23.95 -33.25 28.43
N HIS A 634 23.00 -32.31 28.47
CA HIS A 634 21.64 -32.58 27.98
C HIS A 634 21.31 -31.94 26.62
N PHE A 635 22.05 -30.90 26.17
CA PHE A 635 21.71 -30.16 24.96
C PHE A 635 22.85 -30.09 23.93
N LEU A 636 24.09 -30.50 24.31
CA LEU A 636 25.26 -30.32 23.47
C LEU A 636 25.96 -31.64 23.16
N VAL A 637 26.62 -31.67 21.99
CA VAL A 637 27.55 -32.76 21.57
C VAL A 637 28.96 -32.19 21.57
N LYS A 638 29.87 -32.86 22.24
CA LYS A 638 31.28 -32.47 22.29
C LYS A 638 31.94 -32.64 20.92
N GLN A 639 32.60 -31.60 20.45
CA GLN A 639 33.37 -31.56 19.22
C GLN A 639 34.89 -31.58 19.51
N GLN A 640 35.71 -31.52 18.47
CA GLN A 640 37.17 -31.39 18.60
C GLN A 640 37.54 -30.01 19.18
N TYR A 641 38.76 -29.92 19.72
CA TYR A 641 39.37 -28.69 20.25
C TYR A 641 38.58 -27.96 21.36
N GLY A 642 37.84 -28.70 22.17
CA GLY A 642 37.06 -28.12 23.28
C GLY A 642 35.82 -27.34 22.82
N MET A 643 35.35 -27.57 21.60
CA MET A 643 34.14 -27.00 21.07
C MET A 643 32.94 -27.91 21.30
N TYR A 644 31.75 -27.35 21.16
CA TYR A 644 30.47 -28.04 21.24
C TYR A 644 29.56 -27.64 20.09
N SER A 645 28.61 -28.53 19.72
CA SER A 645 27.49 -28.23 18.84
C SER A 645 26.18 -28.53 19.54
N LEU A 646 25.10 -27.84 19.17
CA LEU A 646 23.75 -28.18 19.64
C LEU A 646 23.34 -29.56 19.11
N MET A 647 22.67 -30.37 19.95
CA MET A 647 22.03 -31.59 19.49
C MET A 647 20.96 -31.29 18.44
N GLU A 648 20.69 -32.20 17.52
CA GLU A 648 19.75 -32.02 16.42
C GLU A 648 18.34 -31.61 16.87
N ASN A 649 17.90 -32.10 18.03
CA ASN A 649 16.62 -31.76 18.63
C ASN A 649 16.58 -30.33 19.23
N PHE A 650 17.71 -29.63 19.31
CA PHE A 650 17.87 -28.29 19.91
C PHE A 650 18.66 -27.33 19.01
N ASN A 651 18.83 -27.67 17.73
CA ASN A 651 19.65 -26.89 16.81
C ASN A 651 18.93 -25.67 16.22
N THR A 652 17.66 -25.43 16.58
CA THR A 652 16.91 -24.22 16.23
C THR A 652 16.18 -23.65 17.44
N GLN A 653 15.94 -22.35 17.44
CA GLN A 653 15.23 -21.67 18.54
C GLN A 653 13.78 -22.17 18.69
N VAL A 654 13.11 -22.52 17.59
CA VAL A 654 11.75 -23.08 17.63
C VAL A 654 11.73 -24.44 18.33
N LYS A 655 12.66 -25.36 18.03
CA LYS A 655 12.75 -26.64 18.71
C LYS A 655 13.02 -26.49 20.22
N ILE A 656 13.84 -25.50 20.57
CA ILE A 656 14.10 -25.17 21.98
C ILE A 656 12.83 -24.64 22.65
N ARG A 657 12.13 -23.68 22.01
CA ARG A 657 10.85 -23.16 22.53
C ARG A 657 9.87 -24.29 22.80
N ASP A 658 9.68 -25.18 21.84
CA ASP A 658 8.69 -26.25 21.93
C ASP A 658 9.02 -27.25 23.05
N TYR A 659 10.32 -27.52 23.29
CA TYR A 659 10.76 -28.34 24.44
C TYR A 659 10.48 -27.66 25.79
N PHE A 660 10.62 -26.32 25.88
CA PHE A 660 10.42 -25.59 27.12
C PHE A 660 8.98 -25.03 27.29
N LYS A 661 8.06 -25.30 26.38
CA LYS A 661 6.72 -24.68 26.34
C LYS A 661 5.94 -24.80 27.65
N GLU A 662 6.08 -25.90 28.38
CA GLU A 662 5.40 -26.17 29.65
C GLU A 662 6.28 -25.95 30.88
N LYS A 663 7.56 -25.55 30.71
CA LYS A 663 8.55 -25.38 31.77
C LYS A 663 8.72 -23.88 32.05
N ASN A 664 8.06 -23.40 33.11
CA ASN A 664 8.01 -21.98 33.43
C ASN A 664 8.77 -21.61 34.74
N ASP A 665 9.57 -22.55 35.29
CA ASP A 665 10.46 -22.22 36.43
C ASP A 665 11.65 -21.36 35.99
N GLU A 666 12.22 -20.61 36.91
CA GLU A 666 13.29 -19.65 36.67
C GLU A 666 14.54 -20.29 36.01
N SER A 667 14.92 -21.51 36.43
CA SER A 667 16.05 -22.23 35.85
C SER A 667 15.79 -22.65 34.41
N SER A 668 14.59 -23.13 34.11
CA SER A 668 14.18 -23.49 32.76
C SER A 668 14.15 -22.29 31.82
N ILE A 669 13.64 -21.15 32.26
CA ILE A 669 13.64 -19.87 31.51
C ILE A 669 15.09 -19.45 31.23
N TRP A 670 15.98 -19.47 32.22
CA TRP A 670 17.38 -19.12 32.05
C TRP A 670 18.07 -20.02 31.01
N ILE A 671 17.91 -21.34 31.15
CA ILE A 671 18.51 -22.33 30.22
C ILE A 671 17.97 -22.11 28.81
N ARG A 672 16.64 -21.94 28.63
CA ARG A 672 16.02 -21.69 27.36
C ARG A 672 16.62 -20.45 26.67
N ASP A 673 16.67 -19.32 27.39
CA ASP A 673 17.13 -18.03 26.85
C ASP A 673 18.64 -18.08 26.53
N GLY A 674 19.42 -18.77 27.32
CA GLY A 674 20.84 -19.07 27.06
C GLY A 674 21.03 -19.92 25.81
N LEU A 675 20.19 -20.95 25.58
CA LEU A 675 20.21 -21.78 24.36
C LEU A 675 19.81 -20.97 23.12
N TYR A 676 18.82 -20.04 23.20
CA TYR A 676 18.50 -19.11 22.11
C TYR A 676 19.72 -18.26 21.71
N ARG A 677 20.48 -17.78 22.69
CA ARG A 677 21.70 -17.03 22.43
C ARG A 677 22.80 -17.88 21.80
N LEU A 678 22.93 -19.16 22.18
CA LEU A 678 23.89 -20.08 21.54
C LEU A 678 23.59 -20.24 20.05
N CYS A 679 22.33 -20.41 19.66
CA CYS A 679 21.95 -20.54 18.26
C CYS A 679 22.40 -19.35 17.41
N SER A 680 22.50 -18.16 17.98
CA SER A 680 22.85 -16.92 17.27
C SER A 680 24.36 -16.59 17.24
N GLN A 681 25.22 -17.47 17.78
CA GLN A 681 26.67 -17.24 17.83
C GLN A 681 27.37 -17.60 16.51
N VAL A 682 26.94 -16.96 15.42
CA VAL A 682 27.50 -17.07 14.08
C VAL A 682 27.98 -15.72 13.58
N LEU A 683 28.99 -15.71 12.71
CA LEU A 683 29.51 -14.49 12.09
C LEU A 683 28.86 -14.20 10.72
N PHE A 684 28.52 -15.28 10.01
CA PHE A 684 27.84 -15.25 8.72
C PHE A 684 26.66 -16.22 8.73
N LEU A 685 25.63 -15.88 7.97
CA LEU A 685 24.53 -16.78 7.58
C LEU A 685 24.80 -17.30 6.17
N GLU A 686 24.44 -18.54 5.87
CA GLU A 686 24.44 -19.02 4.49
C GLU A 686 23.25 -18.41 3.74
N ASP A 687 23.46 -17.92 2.51
CA ASP A 687 22.38 -17.41 1.69
C ASP A 687 21.45 -18.55 1.26
N PRO A 688 20.15 -18.50 1.58
CA PRO A 688 19.21 -19.58 1.24
C PRO A 688 18.95 -19.68 -0.28
N CYS A 689 19.24 -18.65 -1.06
CA CYS A 689 19.01 -18.58 -2.50
C CYS A 689 20.26 -18.96 -3.32
N HIS A 690 21.46 -18.72 -2.78
CA HIS A 690 22.72 -18.90 -3.50
C HIS A 690 23.69 -19.77 -2.71
N ARG A 691 23.74 -21.05 -3.07
CA ARG A 691 24.62 -22.03 -2.39
C ARG A 691 26.09 -21.59 -2.43
N GLY A 692 26.74 -21.61 -1.29
CA GLY A 692 28.15 -21.22 -1.14
C GLY A 692 28.39 -19.72 -1.11
N MET A 693 27.32 -18.96 -0.93
CA MET A 693 27.37 -17.52 -0.69
C MET A 693 26.90 -17.20 0.73
N TYR A 694 27.33 -16.08 1.26
CA TYR A 694 27.18 -15.77 2.68
C TYR A 694 26.72 -14.35 2.91
N LEU A 695 26.03 -14.15 4.05
CA LEU A 695 25.47 -12.90 4.51
C LEU A 695 26.06 -12.57 5.89
N PRO A 696 26.64 -11.39 6.13
CA PRO A 696 27.14 -11.03 7.44
C PRO A 696 25.98 -11.00 8.45
N ARG A 697 26.15 -11.64 9.60
CA ARG A 697 25.12 -11.56 10.65
C ARG A 697 25.04 -10.15 11.20
N PHE A 698 23.80 -9.62 11.30
CA PHE A 698 23.55 -8.26 11.77
C PHE A 698 23.91 -8.09 13.26
N ASP A 699 24.48 -6.95 13.62
CA ASP A 699 24.81 -6.54 15.00
C ASP A 699 25.62 -7.58 15.82
N VAL A 700 26.65 -8.17 15.19
CA VAL A 700 27.47 -9.24 15.78
C VAL A 700 28.60 -8.72 16.69
N PHE A 701 28.84 -7.41 16.72
CA PHE A 701 30.06 -6.79 17.26
C PHE A 701 30.31 -7.02 18.76
N LYS A 702 29.28 -7.22 19.56
CA LYS A 702 29.38 -7.51 21.01
C LYS A 702 29.43 -9.00 21.34
N GLU A 703 29.24 -9.84 20.34
CA GLU A 703 29.12 -11.28 20.55
C GLU A 703 30.48 -11.97 20.65
N PRO A 704 30.60 -13.04 21.47
CA PRO A 704 31.81 -13.80 21.62
C PRO A 704 32.44 -14.27 20.30
N VAL A 705 31.68 -14.70 19.33
CA VAL A 705 32.14 -15.12 18.01
C VAL A 705 32.92 -14.03 17.26
N TYR A 706 32.53 -12.76 17.41
CA TYR A 706 33.27 -11.63 16.83
C TYR A 706 34.51 -11.30 17.66
N GLN A 707 34.43 -11.44 18.99
CA GLN A 707 35.52 -11.05 19.88
C GLN A 707 36.76 -11.93 19.74
N ILE A 708 36.65 -13.16 19.26
CA ILE A 708 37.78 -14.07 19.00
C ILE A 708 38.60 -13.74 17.75
N LEU A 709 38.09 -12.83 16.87
CA LEU A 709 38.79 -12.39 15.68
C LEU A 709 40.04 -11.56 16.05
N SER A 710 41.10 -11.67 15.23
CA SER A 710 42.27 -10.78 15.35
C SER A 710 41.85 -9.32 14.97
N SER A 711 42.71 -8.37 15.25
CA SER A 711 42.46 -6.96 14.91
C SER A 711 42.30 -6.79 13.40
N GLU A 712 43.13 -7.45 12.62
CA GLU A 712 43.08 -7.41 11.16
C GLU A 712 41.81 -8.04 10.60
N GLU A 713 41.36 -9.17 11.18
CA GLU A 713 40.11 -9.83 10.80
C GLU A 713 38.89 -8.98 11.19
N LYS A 714 38.92 -8.27 12.33
CA LYS A 714 37.85 -7.34 12.72
C LYS A 714 37.76 -6.16 11.77
N ASP A 715 38.88 -5.60 11.35
CA ASP A 715 38.91 -4.50 10.36
C ASP A 715 38.43 -4.97 8.99
N ALA A 716 38.82 -6.16 8.56
CA ALA A 716 38.35 -6.74 7.30
C ALA A 716 36.85 -7.00 7.32
N PHE A 717 36.36 -7.64 8.40
CA PHE A 717 34.93 -7.89 8.59
C PHE A 717 34.12 -6.59 8.64
N MET A 718 34.64 -5.55 9.30
CA MET A 718 33.98 -4.25 9.39
C MET A 718 33.80 -3.59 8.03
N ARG A 719 34.85 -3.58 7.18
CA ARG A 719 34.75 -3.01 5.82
C ARG A 719 33.74 -3.77 4.98
N LEU A 720 33.77 -5.11 5.06
CA LEU A 720 32.84 -5.99 4.36
C LEU A 720 31.39 -5.81 4.84
N TYR A 721 31.18 -5.70 6.15
CA TYR A 721 29.90 -5.43 6.78
C TYR A 721 29.30 -4.08 6.34
N ASN A 722 30.11 -3.02 6.35
CA ASN A 722 29.68 -1.69 5.94
C ASN A 722 29.31 -1.65 4.45
N ASN A 723 30.13 -2.27 3.61
CA ASN A 723 29.80 -2.38 2.20
C ASN A 723 28.49 -3.15 2.00
N TYR A 724 28.30 -4.29 2.70
CA TYR A 724 27.08 -5.09 2.58
C TYR A 724 25.83 -4.34 3.02
N TYR A 725 25.82 -3.73 4.20
CA TYR A 725 24.60 -3.15 4.77
C TYR A 725 24.30 -1.73 4.29
N TYR A 726 25.29 -0.95 3.86
CA TYR A 726 25.14 0.49 3.63
C TYR A 726 25.52 0.98 2.24
N GLU A 727 26.11 0.16 1.36
CA GLU A 727 26.61 0.65 0.08
C GLU A 727 26.11 -0.14 -1.13
N ARG A 728 26.26 -1.47 -1.16
CA ARG A 728 26.11 -2.28 -2.38
C ARG A 728 24.72 -2.43 -2.95
N HIS A 729 23.69 -2.24 -2.14
CA HIS A 729 22.33 -2.65 -2.50
C HIS A 729 21.42 -1.53 -3.02
N ASP A 730 21.72 -0.26 -2.78
CA ASP A 730 20.78 0.84 -3.02
C ASP A 730 20.22 0.88 -4.45
N GLY A 731 21.09 0.81 -5.44
CA GLY A 731 20.67 0.78 -6.85
C GLY A 731 19.85 -0.47 -7.19
N TYR A 732 20.29 -1.62 -6.69
CA TYR A 732 19.64 -2.90 -6.91
C TYR A 732 18.22 -2.94 -6.32
N TRP A 733 18.06 -2.50 -5.06
CA TRP A 733 16.74 -2.43 -4.41
C TRP A 733 15.80 -1.43 -5.07
N THR A 734 16.32 -0.27 -5.46
CA THR A 734 15.51 0.76 -6.12
C THR A 734 14.99 0.29 -7.47
N GLU A 735 15.80 -0.42 -8.25
CA GLU A 735 15.39 -0.92 -9.56
C GLU A 735 14.36 -2.07 -9.43
N ASN A 736 14.52 -2.99 -8.47
CA ASN A 736 13.54 -4.02 -8.20
C ASN A 736 12.18 -3.42 -7.79
N ALA A 737 12.21 -2.44 -6.87
CA ALA A 737 11.00 -1.74 -6.46
C ALA A 737 10.33 -0.98 -7.62
N ARG A 738 11.13 -0.34 -8.49
CA ARG A 738 10.61 0.35 -9.68
C ARG A 738 9.85 -0.58 -10.59
N LYS A 739 10.41 -1.75 -10.90
CA LYS A 739 9.76 -2.76 -11.76
C LYS A 739 8.44 -3.23 -11.16
N ALA A 740 8.46 -3.66 -9.91
CA ALA A 740 7.27 -4.18 -9.22
C ALA A 740 6.18 -3.11 -9.06
N LEU A 741 6.51 -1.95 -8.51
CA LEU A 741 5.54 -0.88 -8.28
C LEU A 741 4.98 -0.29 -9.57
N SER A 742 5.79 -0.10 -10.62
CA SER A 742 5.29 0.39 -11.91
C SER A 742 4.28 -0.57 -12.54
N SER A 743 4.51 -1.89 -12.40
CA SER A 743 3.56 -2.91 -12.86
C SER A 743 2.26 -2.86 -12.04
N ILE A 744 2.38 -2.91 -10.71
CA ILE A 744 1.25 -3.01 -9.79
C ILE A 744 0.35 -1.76 -9.84
N LEU A 745 0.94 -0.56 -9.89
CA LEU A 745 0.20 0.70 -9.84
C LEU A 745 -0.41 1.13 -11.17
N GLY A 746 -0.02 0.52 -12.27
CA GLY A 746 -0.40 0.95 -13.61
C GLY A 746 -1.90 0.89 -13.94
N LYS A 747 -2.72 0.27 -13.09
CA LYS A 747 -4.15 0.07 -13.34
C LYS A 747 -5.07 0.69 -12.30
N THR A 748 -4.58 1.06 -11.12
CA THR A 748 -5.45 1.59 -10.06
C THR A 748 -5.65 3.09 -10.15
N ARG A 749 -6.86 3.55 -9.87
CA ARG A 749 -7.23 4.98 -9.72
C ARG A 749 -7.26 5.42 -8.25
N MET A 750 -6.89 4.57 -7.31
CA MET A 750 -6.75 4.97 -5.91
C MET A 750 -5.54 5.90 -5.74
N LEU A 751 -5.68 6.88 -4.83
CA LEU A 751 -4.53 7.67 -4.38
C LEU A 751 -3.66 6.80 -3.47
N ILE A 752 -2.42 6.54 -3.86
CA ILE A 752 -1.52 5.66 -3.13
C ILE A 752 -0.71 6.44 -2.10
N CYS A 753 -0.71 5.94 -0.87
CA CYS A 753 0.08 6.46 0.24
C CYS A 753 0.97 5.33 0.76
N GLY A 754 2.27 5.57 0.91
CA GLY A 754 3.20 4.58 1.46
C GLY A 754 3.39 4.80 2.96
N GLU A 755 3.46 3.71 3.71
CA GLU A 755 4.02 3.74 5.05
C GLU A 755 5.54 3.56 4.90
N ASP A 756 6.28 4.65 4.98
CA ASP A 756 7.71 4.76 4.79
C ASP A 756 8.43 5.20 6.08
N MET A 757 8.19 4.46 7.15
CA MET A 757 8.82 4.66 8.44
C MET A 757 10.04 3.74 8.64
N GLY A 758 10.93 4.14 9.53
CA GLY A 758 12.08 3.32 9.95
C GLY A 758 13.31 3.48 9.07
N LEU A 759 14.07 2.41 8.90
CA LEU A 759 15.32 2.40 8.13
C LEU A 759 15.03 2.34 6.62
N LEU A 760 15.19 3.46 5.94
CA LEU A 760 14.88 3.59 4.51
C LEU A 760 16.14 3.47 3.65
N PRO A 761 16.13 2.66 2.56
CA PRO A 761 17.13 2.77 1.48
C PRO A 761 17.10 4.16 0.84
N HIS A 762 18.24 4.66 0.33
CA HIS A 762 18.34 6.01 -0.22
C HIS A 762 17.39 6.26 -1.41
N GLY A 763 17.08 5.24 -2.20
CA GLY A 763 16.20 5.35 -3.37
C GLY A 763 14.70 5.46 -3.07
N VAL A 764 14.25 5.25 -1.83
CA VAL A 764 12.80 5.16 -1.50
C VAL A 764 12.08 6.47 -1.81
N ALA A 765 12.54 7.57 -1.24
CA ALA A 765 11.89 8.87 -1.40
C ALA A 765 11.82 9.32 -2.88
N SER A 766 12.91 9.14 -3.62
CA SER A 766 12.96 9.52 -5.04
C SER A 766 12.05 8.66 -5.92
N LEU A 767 11.96 7.35 -5.65
CA LEU A 767 11.08 6.47 -6.40
C LEU A 767 9.60 6.73 -6.06
N MET A 768 9.27 6.92 -4.79
CA MET A 768 7.91 7.29 -4.38
C MET A 768 7.48 8.60 -5.04
N ASP A 769 8.35 9.61 -5.07
CA ASP A 769 8.05 10.87 -5.76
C ASP A 769 7.85 10.67 -7.27
N ALA A 770 8.70 9.89 -7.93
CA ALA A 770 8.58 9.56 -9.36
C ALA A 770 7.27 8.84 -9.68
N LEU A 771 6.81 7.94 -8.81
CA LEU A 771 5.56 7.20 -8.94
C LEU A 771 4.34 7.93 -8.34
N ARG A 772 4.53 9.17 -7.83
CA ARG A 772 3.47 9.98 -7.20
C ARG A 772 2.80 9.33 -5.99
N ILE A 773 3.51 8.48 -5.28
CA ILE A 773 3.10 7.88 -4.02
C ILE A 773 3.31 8.90 -2.91
N LEU A 774 2.29 9.12 -2.07
CA LEU A 774 2.40 10.04 -0.94
C LEU A 774 3.23 9.40 0.18
N SER A 775 4.21 10.13 0.68
CA SER A 775 4.99 9.73 1.86
C SER A 775 4.21 9.99 3.15
N LEU A 776 4.59 9.32 4.24
CA LEU A 776 4.04 9.55 5.57
C LEU A 776 4.98 10.47 6.37
N GLU A 777 4.46 11.60 6.89
CA GLU A 777 5.24 12.59 7.63
C GLU A 777 4.74 12.72 9.06
N ILE A 778 5.59 12.33 10.01
CA ILE A 778 5.30 12.35 11.45
C ILE A 778 6.32 13.28 12.14
N GLN A 779 5.85 14.37 12.74
CA GLN A 779 6.73 15.39 13.30
C GLN A 779 7.71 14.84 14.36
N VAL A 780 7.25 13.93 15.18
CA VAL A 780 8.04 13.34 16.27
C VAL A 780 8.86 12.12 15.84
N MET A 781 8.82 11.77 14.56
CA MET A 781 9.57 10.66 13.96
C MET A 781 10.22 11.10 12.63
N PRO A 782 11.21 11.97 12.68
CA PRO A 782 11.85 12.48 11.46
C PRO A 782 12.54 11.35 10.70
N LYS A 783 12.47 11.39 9.38
CA LYS A 783 13.20 10.47 8.47
C LYS A 783 14.69 10.81 8.41
N ASP A 784 15.04 12.06 8.61
CA ASP A 784 16.41 12.52 8.76
C ASP A 784 16.82 12.53 10.24
N SER A 785 17.77 11.67 10.58
CA SER A 785 18.26 11.47 11.94
C SER A 785 19.06 12.65 12.52
N VAL A 786 19.41 13.64 11.70
CA VAL A 786 20.04 14.88 12.17
C VAL A 786 19.07 15.68 13.05
N TYR A 787 17.77 15.53 12.84
CA TYR A 787 16.74 16.24 13.59
C TYR A 787 16.07 15.34 14.62
N GLU A 788 15.80 15.89 15.80
CA GLU A 788 14.96 15.20 16.80
C GLU A 788 13.46 15.31 16.47
N PHE A 789 13.07 16.39 15.80
CA PHE A 789 11.70 16.66 15.35
C PHE A 789 11.73 17.28 13.96
N THR A 790 10.80 16.90 13.12
CA THR A 790 10.65 17.49 11.77
C THR A 790 9.97 18.85 11.85
N HIS A 791 10.45 19.81 11.07
CA HIS A 791 9.75 21.07 10.85
C HIS A 791 8.62 20.83 9.84
N LEU A 792 7.38 21.05 10.26
CA LEU A 792 6.19 20.76 9.43
C LEU A 792 6.17 21.54 8.11
N GLU A 793 6.83 22.71 8.07
CA GLU A 793 6.98 23.56 6.89
C GLU A 793 7.86 22.91 5.81
N SER A 794 8.70 21.95 6.19
CA SER A 794 9.58 21.20 5.27
C SER A 794 8.93 19.96 4.67
N ASN A 795 7.72 19.61 5.09
CA ASN A 795 7.04 18.44 4.53
C ASN A 795 6.87 18.59 3.01
N PRO A 796 7.11 17.54 2.22
CA PRO A 796 6.82 17.55 0.80
C PRO A 796 5.31 17.69 0.55
N TYR A 797 4.92 18.33 -0.55
CA TYR A 797 3.50 18.45 -0.90
C TYR A 797 2.84 17.07 -1.08
N ARG A 798 3.50 16.14 -1.77
CA ARG A 798 3.01 14.77 -1.95
C ARG A 798 3.25 13.92 -0.70
N SER A 799 2.56 14.28 0.39
CA SER A 799 2.66 13.56 1.67
C SER A 799 1.35 13.56 2.46
N VAL A 800 1.30 12.70 3.44
CA VAL A 800 0.29 12.62 4.49
C VAL A 800 0.93 13.04 5.79
N ALA A 801 0.55 14.21 6.31
CA ALA A 801 0.94 14.64 7.66
C ALA A 801 0.02 13.99 8.70
N THR A 802 0.61 13.45 9.76
CA THR A 802 -0.11 12.96 10.94
C THR A 802 0.65 13.26 12.22
N ILE A 803 -0.06 13.29 13.34
CA ILE A 803 0.55 13.43 14.67
C ILE A 803 1.00 12.07 15.18
N SER A 804 0.11 11.09 15.10
CA SER A 804 0.35 9.71 15.51
C SER A 804 -0.27 8.71 14.52
N THR A 805 0.20 7.47 14.57
CA THR A 805 -0.43 6.32 13.90
C THR A 805 -0.98 5.37 14.95
N HIS A 806 -1.69 4.33 14.51
CA HIS A 806 -2.17 3.27 15.40
C HIS A 806 -1.03 2.47 16.08
N ASP A 807 0.19 2.51 15.54
CA ASP A 807 1.40 1.85 16.08
C ASP A 807 2.17 2.70 17.09
N MET A 808 1.72 3.93 17.31
CA MET A 808 2.35 4.89 18.20
C MET A 808 1.43 5.29 19.35
N ALA A 809 2.02 5.93 20.37
CA ALA A 809 1.24 6.62 21.38
C ALA A 809 0.49 7.80 20.75
N PRO A 810 -0.85 7.93 20.95
CA PRO A 810 -1.57 9.17 20.65
C PRO A 810 -0.96 10.37 21.35
N LEU A 811 -1.21 11.58 20.86
CA LEU A 811 -0.58 12.82 21.29
C LEU A 811 -0.54 13.00 22.82
N ARG A 812 -1.64 12.72 23.50
CA ARG A 812 -1.73 12.87 24.98
C ARG A 812 -0.85 11.86 25.70
N LEU A 813 -0.83 10.63 25.27
CA LEU A 813 -0.02 9.57 25.86
C LEU A 813 1.47 9.83 25.58
N TRP A 814 1.83 10.18 24.32
CA TRP A 814 3.18 10.57 23.94
C TRP A 814 3.70 11.73 24.82
N TRP A 815 2.85 12.71 25.14
CA TRP A 815 3.19 13.84 25.99
C TRP A 815 3.63 13.43 27.42
N GLU A 816 3.23 12.24 27.86
CA GLU A 816 3.54 11.74 29.21
C GLU A 816 4.66 10.69 29.27
N GLU A 817 4.99 10.04 28.13
CA GLU A 817 5.95 8.94 28.09
C GLU A 817 7.40 9.37 28.34
N ASP A 818 7.88 10.38 27.64
CA ASP A 818 9.25 10.91 27.79
C ASP A 818 9.23 12.41 28.10
N ARG A 819 9.33 12.71 29.39
CA ARG A 819 9.28 14.10 29.87
C ARG A 819 10.45 14.96 29.40
N GLY A 820 11.62 14.36 29.18
CA GLY A 820 12.80 15.06 28.65
C GLY A 820 12.59 15.49 27.22
N ARG A 821 12.11 14.58 26.39
CA ARG A 821 11.79 14.80 24.98
C ARG A 821 10.65 15.80 24.81
N VAL A 822 9.61 15.67 25.60
CA VAL A 822 8.47 16.62 25.60
C VAL A 822 8.91 18.02 26.00
N GLN A 823 9.83 18.15 26.97
CA GLN A 823 10.39 19.46 27.34
C GLN A 823 11.14 20.10 26.17
N ARG A 824 11.95 19.33 25.45
CA ARG A 824 12.64 19.83 24.25
C ARG A 824 11.64 20.21 23.14
N TYR A 825 10.63 19.39 22.88
CA TYR A 825 9.56 19.71 21.94
C TYR A 825 8.83 21.02 22.31
N TYR A 826 8.47 21.17 23.57
CA TYR A 826 7.81 22.36 24.12
C TYR A 826 8.63 23.65 23.91
N THR A 827 9.95 23.59 24.13
CA THR A 827 10.82 24.75 23.99
C THR A 827 11.25 25.02 22.53
N THR A 828 11.56 23.98 21.75
CA THR A 828 12.11 24.15 20.39
C THR A 828 11.02 24.23 19.32
N MET A 829 10.03 23.34 19.37
CA MET A 829 9.00 23.28 18.34
C MET A 829 7.80 24.20 18.64
N LEU A 830 7.33 24.22 19.89
CA LEU A 830 6.23 25.11 20.27
C LEU A 830 6.73 26.51 20.67
N GLN A 831 8.05 26.72 20.85
CA GLN A 831 8.67 28.00 21.21
C GLN A 831 8.09 28.58 22.50
N LYS A 832 7.84 27.73 23.51
CA LYS A 832 7.30 28.12 24.81
C LYS A 832 8.39 28.19 25.85
N GLU A 833 8.26 29.12 26.76
CA GLU A 833 9.17 29.29 27.90
C GLU A 833 8.72 28.48 29.12
N GLY A 834 9.67 28.11 29.98
CA GLY A 834 9.42 27.43 31.24
C GLY A 834 9.30 25.92 31.10
N LYS A 835 8.65 25.28 32.08
CA LYS A 835 8.47 23.82 32.13
C LYS A 835 7.22 23.39 31.36
N ALA A 836 7.37 22.37 30.54
CA ALA A 836 6.23 21.74 29.88
C ALA A 836 5.21 21.22 30.93
N PRO A 837 3.90 21.47 30.75
CA PRO A 837 2.86 20.93 31.63
C PRO A 837 2.96 19.41 31.77
N ARG A 838 2.60 18.90 32.97
CA ARG A 838 2.64 17.44 33.19
C ARG A 838 1.70 16.68 32.27
N HIS A 839 0.48 17.18 32.16
CA HIS A 839 -0.55 16.65 31.25
C HIS A 839 -0.75 17.64 30.11
N LEU A 840 -1.03 17.16 28.92
CA LEU A 840 -1.27 18.01 27.75
C LEU A 840 -2.56 18.82 27.93
N PRO A 841 -2.53 20.15 28.02
CA PRO A 841 -3.74 20.96 28.05
C PRO A 841 -4.42 20.99 26.66
N ALA A 842 -5.75 21.11 26.66
CA ALA A 842 -6.52 21.11 25.41
C ALA A 842 -6.09 22.24 24.44
N HIS A 843 -5.73 23.42 24.93
CA HIS A 843 -5.28 24.52 24.06
C HIS A 843 -3.92 24.25 23.41
N LEU A 844 -3.01 23.50 24.04
CA LEU A 844 -1.75 23.10 23.41
C LEU A 844 -1.98 21.99 22.38
N ALA A 845 -2.91 21.06 22.66
CA ALA A 845 -3.32 20.08 21.65
C ALA A 845 -3.91 20.77 20.41
N GLU A 846 -4.77 21.78 20.60
CA GLU A 846 -5.32 22.60 19.52
C GLU A 846 -4.22 23.30 18.71
N GLU A 847 -3.20 23.87 19.38
CA GLU A 847 -2.06 24.52 18.72
C GLU A 847 -1.26 23.50 17.87
N ILE A 848 -1.00 22.31 18.39
CA ILE A 848 -0.28 21.25 17.67
C ILE A 848 -1.08 20.80 16.44
N ILE A 849 -2.37 20.55 16.60
CA ILE A 849 -3.29 20.18 15.50
C ILE A 849 -3.30 21.27 14.43
N ALA A 850 -3.45 22.54 14.83
CA ALA A 850 -3.44 23.66 13.90
C ALA A 850 -2.14 23.71 13.08
N ARG A 851 -0.98 23.51 13.70
CA ARG A 851 0.31 23.47 12.99
C ARG A 851 0.35 22.37 11.93
N HIS A 852 -0.16 21.18 12.22
CA HIS A 852 -0.25 20.08 11.26
C HIS A 852 -1.20 20.42 10.08
N LEU A 853 -2.33 21.07 10.38
CA LEU A 853 -3.26 21.52 9.33
C LEU A 853 -2.63 22.58 8.40
N TYR A 854 -1.73 23.43 8.90
CA TYR A 854 -1.04 24.44 8.08
C TYR A 854 0.17 23.89 7.32
N SER A 855 0.56 22.61 7.51
CA SER A 855 1.67 22.01 6.77
C SER A 855 1.47 22.05 5.24
N PRO A 856 2.54 21.97 4.44
CA PRO A 856 2.43 21.88 2.97
C PRO A 856 1.80 20.58 2.48
N SER A 857 1.79 19.52 3.29
CA SER A 857 1.32 18.18 2.92
C SER A 857 -0.06 18.20 2.23
N MET A 858 -0.24 17.37 1.21
CA MET A 858 -1.51 17.22 0.47
C MET A 858 -2.62 16.78 1.42
N LEU A 859 -2.37 15.79 2.24
CA LEU A 859 -3.31 15.27 3.22
C LEU A 859 -2.82 15.57 4.64
N CYS A 860 -3.76 15.89 5.54
CA CYS A 860 -3.53 15.92 6.98
C CYS A 860 -4.56 15.00 7.62
N VAL A 861 -4.15 13.77 7.96
CA VAL A 861 -5.06 12.75 8.50
C VAL A 861 -4.62 12.42 9.91
N LEU A 862 -5.42 12.83 10.90
CA LEU A 862 -5.11 12.65 12.32
C LEU A 862 -5.99 11.54 12.91
N SER A 863 -5.46 10.84 13.90
CA SER A 863 -6.27 9.87 14.67
C SER A 863 -7.45 10.57 15.35
N LEU A 864 -8.55 9.87 15.56
CA LEU A 864 -9.69 10.44 16.29
C LEU A 864 -9.28 10.86 17.70
N GLN A 865 -8.41 10.10 18.38
CA GLN A 865 -7.90 10.43 19.71
C GLN A 865 -7.14 11.75 19.71
N ASP A 866 -6.33 12.01 18.67
CA ASP A 866 -5.60 13.27 18.53
C ASP A 866 -6.56 14.44 18.29
N TRP A 867 -7.59 14.26 17.46
CA TRP A 867 -8.63 15.27 17.29
C TRP A 867 -9.36 15.59 18.60
N LEU A 868 -9.73 14.57 19.39
CA LEU A 868 -10.43 14.73 20.66
C LEU A 868 -9.53 15.35 21.76
N ALA A 869 -8.21 15.29 21.63
CA ALA A 869 -7.26 15.84 22.60
C ALA A 869 -7.45 17.35 22.84
N MET A 870 -8.02 18.09 21.88
CA MET A 870 -8.26 19.54 22.00
C MET A 870 -9.55 19.90 22.76
N ASP A 871 -10.28 18.90 23.32
CA ASP A 871 -11.49 19.13 24.12
C ASP A 871 -11.45 18.37 25.44
N ASN A 872 -11.72 19.07 26.54
CA ASN A 872 -11.63 18.49 27.89
C ASN A 872 -12.80 17.55 28.24
N GLN A 873 -13.93 17.64 27.55
CA GLN A 873 -15.13 16.84 27.80
C GLN A 873 -15.21 15.59 26.95
N LEU A 874 -14.68 15.67 25.69
CA LEU A 874 -14.77 14.57 24.73
C LEU A 874 -13.60 13.61 24.80
N ARG A 875 -12.43 14.05 25.25
CA ARG A 875 -11.23 13.20 25.39
C ARG A 875 -11.39 12.18 26.52
N SER A 876 -10.83 11.00 26.38
CA SER A 876 -10.89 9.95 27.41
C SER A 876 -10.31 10.43 28.75
N GLU A 877 -10.93 10.04 29.87
CA GLU A 877 -10.36 10.21 31.21
C GLU A 877 -9.15 9.29 31.42
N GLN A 878 -9.14 8.14 30.79
CA GLN A 878 -8.07 7.13 30.88
C GLN A 878 -7.12 7.25 29.69
N ILE A 879 -6.02 8.02 29.85
CA ILE A 879 -5.06 8.27 28.76
C ILE A 879 -4.47 6.98 28.19
N GLN A 880 -4.16 5.99 29.03
CA GLN A 880 -3.60 4.72 28.61
C GLN A 880 -4.55 3.91 27.71
N ALA A 881 -5.86 4.08 27.88
CA ALA A 881 -6.86 3.40 27.06
C ALA A 881 -6.95 3.98 25.62
N GLU A 882 -6.32 5.11 25.32
CA GLU A 882 -6.28 5.69 23.98
C GLU A 882 -5.33 4.95 23.03
N ARG A 883 -4.40 4.13 23.54
CA ARG A 883 -3.48 3.33 22.71
C ARG A 883 -4.23 2.22 21.98
N ILE A 884 -4.01 2.11 20.66
CA ILE A 884 -4.58 1.05 19.82
C ILE A 884 -3.63 -0.14 19.81
N ASN A 885 -2.39 0.06 19.36
CA ASN A 885 -1.37 -0.97 19.25
C ASN A 885 -0.13 -0.65 20.09
N ALA A 886 0.51 -1.71 20.54
CA ALA A 886 1.82 -1.70 21.16
C ALA A 886 2.72 -2.73 20.44
N PRO A 887 3.40 -2.35 19.33
CA PRO A 887 4.15 -3.29 18.48
C PRO A 887 5.25 -4.09 19.19
N TYR A 888 5.69 -3.61 20.37
CA TYR A 888 6.66 -4.29 21.23
C TYR A 888 6.04 -5.37 22.13
N ASP A 889 4.71 -5.41 22.22
CA ASP A 889 3.97 -6.39 23.02
C ASP A 889 3.30 -7.41 22.10
N SER A 890 3.91 -8.59 21.97
CA SER A 890 3.38 -9.68 21.15
C SER A 890 2.03 -10.24 21.64
N TYR A 891 1.59 -9.86 22.83
CA TYR A 891 0.31 -10.23 23.42
C TYR A 891 -0.72 -9.09 23.36
N ASN A 892 -0.39 -7.98 22.67
CA ASN A 892 -1.32 -6.87 22.54
C ASN A 892 -2.66 -7.33 21.94
N GLN A 893 -3.74 -6.96 22.61
CA GLN A 893 -5.11 -7.19 22.15
C GLN A 893 -5.64 -5.90 21.53
N TRP A 894 -6.10 -5.99 20.29
CA TRP A 894 -6.66 -4.87 19.54
C TRP A 894 -8.11 -4.60 20.00
N LYS A 895 -8.24 -4.05 21.22
CA LYS A 895 -9.51 -3.87 21.91
C LYS A 895 -9.92 -2.42 22.13
N TYR A 896 -9.13 -1.47 21.57
CA TYR A 896 -9.44 -0.05 21.68
C TYR A 896 -10.85 0.25 21.19
N ARG A 897 -11.59 1.05 21.97
CA ARG A 897 -12.94 1.49 21.65
C ARG A 897 -13.12 2.96 22.03
N MET A 898 -13.86 3.72 21.22
CA MET A 898 -14.21 5.10 21.53
C MET A 898 -14.84 5.22 22.92
N SER A 899 -14.39 6.19 23.72
CA SER A 899 -14.96 6.48 25.04
C SER A 899 -16.34 7.14 24.98
N ILE A 900 -16.64 7.82 23.88
CA ILE A 900 -17.91 8.47 23.58
C ILE A 900 -18.60 7.78 22.39
N THR A 901 -19.90 7.98 22.25
CA THR A 901 -20.63 7.48 21.07
C THR A 901 -20.58 8.48 19.91
N LEU A 902 -20.86 8.00 18.69
CA LEU A 902 -20.96 8.85 17.51
C LEU A 902 -22.10 9.87 17.64
N GLU A 903 -23.19 9.52 18.34
CA GLU A 903 -24.28 10.42 18.64
C GLU A 903 -23.80 11.58 19.55
N GLN A 904 -23.08 11.27 20.64
CA GLN A 904 -22.48 12.28 21.52
C GLN A 904 -21.50 13.19 20.77
N LEU A 905 -20.70 12.60 19.87
CA LEU A 905 -19.78 13.34 19.01
C LEU A 905 -20.53 14.27 18.06
N MET A 906 -21.64 13.82 17.46
CA MET A 906 -22.50 14.63 16.61
C MET A 906 -23.20 15.77 17.37
N GLU A 907 -23.56 15.59 18.63
CA GLU A 907 -24.22 16.60 19.46
C GLU A 907 -23.25 17.67 20.01
N ALA A 908 -21.94 17.41 19.97
CA ALA A 908 -20.91 18.34 20.45
C ALA A 908 -20.72 19.56 19.54
N ASN A 909 -21.77 20.39 19.37
CA ASN A 909 -21.81 21.44 18.35
C ASN A 909 -20.66 22.46 18.46
N GLN A 910 -20.32 22.92 19.66
CA GLN A 910 -19.21 23.88 19.84
C GLN A 910 -17.87 23.32 19.40
N TYR A 911 -17.62 22.07 19.72
CA TYR A 911 -16.43 21.35 19.26
C TYR A 911 -16.41 21.17 17.75
N ASN A 912 -17.53 20.71 17.16
CA ASN A 912 -17.67 20.46 15.73
C ASN A 912 -17.51 21.75 14.91
N ASP A 913 -18.10 22.86 15.36
CA ASP A 913 -17.97 24.18 14.72
C ASP A 913 -16.51 24.67 14.79
N LYS A 914 -15.83 24.50 15.93
CA LYS A 914 -14.42 24.86 16.09
C LYS A 914 -13.53 24.04 15.14
N LEU A 915 -13.71 22.73 15.09
CA LEU A 915 -12.96 21.85 14.19
C LEU A 915 -13.16 22.28 12.73
N ARG A 916 -14.42 22.48 12.31
CA ARG A 916 -14.74 22.95 10.97
C ARG A 916 -14.03 24.27 10.65
N GLN A 917 -14.03 25.23 11.58
CA GLN A 917 -13.33 26.51 11.38
C GLN A 917 -11.83 26.32 11.20
N MET A 918 -11.19 25.41 11.95
CA MET A 918 -9.77 25.10 11.80
C MET A 918 -9.48 24.52 10.42
N VAL A 919 -10.29 23.57 9.96
CA VAL A 919 -10.17 22.95 8.63
C VAL A 919 -10.34 23.98 7.53
N VAL A 920 -11.37 24.82 7.60
CA VAL A 920 -11.63 25.89 6.59
C VAL A 920 -10.49 26.91 6.54
N ARG A 921 -10.01 27.38 7.70
CA ARG A 921 -8.89 28.34 7.77
C ARG A 921 -7.60 27.81 7.21
N SER A 922 -7.35 26.52 7.33
CA SER A 922 -6.18 25.84 6.75
C SER A 922 -6.30 25.56 5.25
N LYS A 923 -7.42 25.91 4.62
CA LYS A 923 -7.74 25.63 3.21
C LYS A 923 -7.72 24.13 2.88
N ARG A 924 -8.17 23.29 3.82
CA ARG A 924 -8.28 21.83 3.68
C ARG A 924 -9.72 21.33 3.67
N HIS A 925 -10.66 22.22 3.52
CA HIS A 925 -12.07 21.88 3.36
C HIS A 925 -12.37 21.51 1.91
N VAL A 926 -13.33 20.66 1.72
CA VAL A 926 -13.80 20.13 0.44
C VAL A 926 -15.09 20.82 0.02
#